data_22546d427872b0d33af43f18cc8223ee
#
_entry.id   22546d427872b0d33af43f18cc8223ee
#
_cell.length_a   1.000
_cell.length_b   1.000
_cell.length_c   1.000
_cell.angle_alpha   90.00
_cell.angle_beta   90.00
_cell.angle_gamma   90.00
#
_symmetry.space_group_name_H-M   'P 1'
#
loop_
_entity.id
_entity.type
_entity.pdbx_description
1 polymer ?
#
loop_
_entity_poly.entity_id
_entity_poly.type
_entity_poly.pdbx_seq_one_letter_code
_entity_poly.pdbx_strand_id
1 'polypeptide(L)'
;MSTSSLSGNKRSLYWDNIKGFLILLVVFAHILYQLKGSSGYINATVDYIYMFHMPAFVFVSGYFGKSDRSRNFRNIFKFAFLYFVFNSITLFIKYHDGLTSLIEPLYSYWYLIALIVWRLTCHKLAKIKGITVIMFGVALIAGFFSSVDNHFAIARIIGFYPFYMLGFKLSEEKNKKLTDFRYREKLLLGTVSLLGACILAVTLREFLLFKGTSLNLQPYTTQTEYIGRAALFGTAYLAIFAIRCLTLDKDLSFLTLFGRNSLWIFVLHRMFALWAGDFTALFPAEFQILIAILFTIAICLLFGNDHVADLMNRFISSAEAVFTGNAKKFSFTKILSVAIGLGLAVIATFNALKLPQAADQENKYLSLEHKEDIIYPAMTDSQKESFDKAFRITFAGDLILLEDQVKLGYNYKEDNYNYDDVFERAKPYISSADLAIGVFEGPMAGKEKGYTTGNFDDGKKLYLNFPDEFAASVKNAGFDLVTTANNHLMDKGEEGAKRTLEVLDKTGLDHTGSYKDAADKEKNRIKLVEKDGIKIAVLSYTFCSNYVSNEDLIDGQYSYITSMIAGTKGKQFDKLKAQVEEDFKQAKSLSPDLILVLPHIGTQFLNWPDKEQEVWFKIFKDNGADIILGDHPHVVEPVEIETVNGKKVFTAYCPGNFANKYRENQGDTSMLVDVYIDRDTKQIIGGGIVPLYTYAPAGKNYRAVPIYDIVNDEKLRAELTNDDISRAEKAHSIITSVVFGNSMDVSAVKERYYFTSDGFLRQKTKALEMTDRMYGSTLYGAVSSADKVCFVGDSVTEGTKNGGTPWYEPIEALFPGKDISNFSKGGCTVSYMLDNIDQIPAANLYVIAVGTNDVRYRNEKTCAMTSEEYVKRLNELKEKLSSKNANAKFLFIAPWFSTDGDPYSPISYDEIVALNEEYSAALEKYCKDNSLMYVNANPYIRNVLSVKTDRTYLLDHIHPNAAKGVKLYSKAVLLSDKD
;
A
#
# COMPACT_ATOMS: atom_id res chain seq x y z
N MET A 1 41.40 -60.27 -23.84
CA MET A 1 40.73 -60.12 -25.14
C MET A 1 39.28 -59.70 -24.89
N SER A 2 38.83 -58.79 -25.68
CA SER A 2 37.53 -58.14 -25.73
C SER A 2 37.23 -57.14 -24.63
N THR A 3 37.71 -55.95 -24.87
CA THR A 3 37.24 -54.69 -24.32
C THR A 3 35.87 -54.32 -24.90
N SER A 4 34.78 -54.45 -24.15
CA SER A 4 33.48 -53.87 -24.51
C SER A 4 33.47 -52.39 -24.14
N SER A 5 33.52 -51.53 -25.14
CA SER A 5 33.43 -50.08 -25.08
C SER A 5 32.09 -49.64 -24.48
N LEU A 6 32.14 -49.11 -23.33
CA LEU A 6 31.07 -48.25 -22.79
C LEU A 6 31.00 -46.99 -23.66
N SER A 7 30.04 -46.94 -24.58
CA SER A 7 29.69 -45.72 -25.30
C SER A 7 29.11 -44.68 -24.31
N GLY A 8 29.95 -43.78 -23.83
CA GLY A 8 29.53 -42.65 -23.09
C GLY A 8 28.61 -41.77 -23.93
N ASN A 9 27.37 -41.61 -23.52
CA ASN A 9 26.40 -40.66 -24.13
C ASN A 9 27.04 -39.27 -24.15
N LYS A 10 27.55 -38.82 -25.31
CA LYS A 10 28.06 -37.46 -25.49
C LYS A 10 26.93 -36.47 -25.14
N ARG A 11 27.20 -35.61 -24.19
CA ARG A 11 26.29 -34.52 -23.80
C ARG A 11 26.03 -33.62 -25.02
N SER A 12 24.79 -33.20 -25.25
CA SER A 12 24.40 -32.39 -26.41
C SER A 12 24.60 -30.91 -26.14
N LEU A 13 25.51 -30.27 -26.86
CA LEU A 13 25.76 -28.83 -26.81
C LEU A 13 24.53 -28.05 -27.21
N TYR A 14 23.76 -28.54 -28.18
CA TYR A 14 22.50 -27.97 -28.61
C TYR A 14 21.52 -27.73 -27.45
N TRP A 15 21.28 -28.76 -26.65
CA TRP A 15 20.36 -28.64 -25.52
C TRP A 15 20.92 -27.83 -24.36
N ASP A 16 22.24 -27.84 -24.16
CA ASP A 16 22.88 -27.01 -23.15
C ASP A 16 22.78 -25.52 -23.54
N ASN A 17 22.96 -25.17 -24.82
CA ASN A 17 22.77 -23.81 -25.29
C ASN A 17 21.33 -23.32 -25.12
N ILE A 18 20.32 -24.16 -25.42
CA ILE A 18 18.90 -23.80 -25.16
C ILE A 18 18.68 -23.52 -23.67
N LYS A 19 19.15 -24.42 -22.79
CA LYS A 19 19.01 -24.24 -21.33
C LYS A 19 19.72 -22.98 -20.83
N GLY A 20 20.92 -22.69 -21.39
CA GLY A 20 21.71 -21.51 -21.07
C GLY A 20 20.98 -20.22 -21.42
N PHE A 21 20.39 -20.16 -22.61
CA PHE A 21 19.58 -19.03 -23.04
C PHE A 21 18.34 -18.85 -22.15
N LEU A 22 17.62 -19.92 -21.89
CA LEU A 22 16.41 -19.87 -21.08
C LEU A 22 16.68 -19.49 -19.61
N ILE A 23 17.78 -19.97 -19.01
CA ILE A 23 18.09 -19.61 -17.62
C ILE A 23 18.51 -18.14 -17.48
N LEU A 24 19.21 -17.58 -18.48
CA LEU A 24 19.47 -16.14 -18.53
C LEU A 24 18.17 -15.36 -18.54
N LEU A 25 17.19 -15.75 -19.36
CA LEU A 25 15.87 -15.09 -19.37
C LEU A 25 15.12 -15.24 -18.04
N VAL A 26 15.23 -16.39 -17.36
CA VAL A 26 14.62 -16.58 -16.03
C VAL A 26 15.20 -15.59 -15.01
N VAL A 27 16.53 -15.51 -14.94
CA VAL A 27 17.20 -14.62 -13.97
C VAL A 27 16.86 -13.15 -14.29
N PHE A 28 16.98 -12.77 -15.55
CA PHE A 28 16.70 -11.42 -16.03
C PHE A 28 15.25 -11.01 -15.75
N ALA A 29 14.28 -11.87 -16.10
CA ALA A 29 12.88 -11.59 -15.86
C ALA A 29 12.55 -11.48 -14.36
N HIS A 30 13.22 -12.25 -13.50
CA HIS A 30 12.99 -12.17 -12.06
C HIS A 30 13.60 -10.92 -11.42
N ILE A 31 14.66 -10.36 -11.97
CA ILE A 31 15.19 -9.04 -11.56
C ILE A 31 14.22 -7.95 -12.00
N LEU A 32 13.84 -7.94 -13.29
CA LEU A 32 12.92 -6.93 -13.83
C LEU A 32 11.52 -6.99 -13.21
N TYR A 33 11.08 -8.15 -12.74
CA TYR A 33 9.77 -8.29 -12.11
C TYR A 33 9.65 -7.46 -10.82
N GLN A 34 10.76 -7.23 -10.11
CA GLN A 34 10.77 -6.34 -8.93
C GLN A 34 10.56 -4.86 -9.32
N LEU A 35 10.86 -4.53 -10.58
CA LEU A 35 10.75 -3.18 -11.13
C LEU A 35 9.42 -2.96 -11.87
N LYS A 36 8.50 -3.93 -11.79
CA LYS A 36 7.22 -3.85 -12.49
C LYS A 36 6.40 -2.68 -11.91
N GLY A 37 5.98 -1.76 -12.79
CA GLY A 37 5.32 -0.51 -12.41
C GLY A 37 6.21 0.73 -12.62
N SER A 38 7.55 0.58 -12.69
CA SER A 38 8.46 1.72 -12.83
C SER A 38 8.43 2.36 -14.23
N SER A 39 8.18 1.57 -15.27
CA SER A 39 8.04 2.09 -16.64
C SER A 39 7.27 1.16 -17.58
N GLY A 40 6.66 1.73 -18.63
CA GLY A 40 5.89 0.97 -19.64
C GLY A 40 6.72 -0.09 -20.37
N TYR A 41 7.99 0.21 -20.69
CA TYR A 41 8.86 -0.72 -21.41
C TYR A 41 9.42 -1.84 -20.52
N ILE A 42 9.63 -1.60 -19.23
CA ILE A 42 9.97 -2.66 -18.27
C ILE A 42 8.79 -3.63 -18.13
N ASN A 43 7.58 -3.11 -17.95
CA ASN A 43 6.37 -3.92 -17.91
C ASN A 43 6.22 -4.77 -19.17
N ALA A 44 6.40 -4.16 -20.35
CA ALA A 44 6.33 -4.87 -21.62
C ALA A 44 7.39 -5.98 -21.72
N THR A 45 8.63 -5.69 -21.34
CA THR A 45 9.73 -6.67 -21.37
C THR A 45 9.44 -7.87 -20.48
N VAL A 46 8.97 -7.62 -19.25
CA VAL A 46 8.57 -8.70 -18.34
C VAL A 46 7.43 -9.51 -18.95
N ASP A 47 6.38 -8.86 -19.41
CA ASP A 47 5.19 -9.54 -19.96
C ASP A 47 5.57 -10.43 -21.15
N TYR A 48 6.38 -9.93 -22.11
CA TYR A 48 6.81 -10.71 -23.26
C TYR A 48 7.67 -11.91 -22.88
N ILE A 49 8.60 -11.78 -21.93
CA ILE A 49 9.43 -12.90 -21.49
C ILE A 49 8.56 -13.95 -20.78
N TYR A 50 7.64 -13.52 -19.93
CA TYR A 50 6.76 -14.42 -19.18
C TYR A 50 5.83 -15.25 -20.09
N MET A 51 5.48 -14.76 -21.27
CA MET A 51 4.65 -15.50 -22.23
C MET A 51 5.28 -16.81 -22.69
N PHE A 52 6.61 -16.96 -22.72
CA PHE A 52 7.23 -18.14 -23.31
C PHE A 52 8.37 -18.81 -22.53
N HIS A 53 9.08 -18.07 -21.65
CA HIS A 53 10.31 -18.61 -21.03
C HIS A 53 10.05 -19.86 -20.19
N MET A 54 8.99 -19.86 -19.35
CA MET A 54 8.64 -21.04 -18.55
C MET A 54 8.07 -22.20 -19.40
N PRO A 55 7.12 -22.00 -20.31
CA PRO A 55 6.73 -23.04 -21.27
C PRO A 55 7.91 -23.69 -21.98
N ALA A 56 8.89 -22.89 -22.43
CA ALA A 56 10.08 -23.41 -23.11
C ALA A 56 10.99 -24.22 -22.17
N PHE A 57 11.19 -23.75 -20.94
CA PHE A 57 11.98 -24.48 -19.93
C PHE A 57 11.31 -25.81 -19.55
N VAL A 58 9.98 -25.81 -19.40
CA VAL A 58 9.15 -26.98 -19.12
C VAL A 58 9.24 -28.01 -20.30
N PHE A 59 9.17 -27.51 -21.53
CA PHE A 59 9.34 -28.36 -22.73
C PHE A 59 10.69 -29.08 -22.73
N VAL A 60 11.79 -28.37 -22.47
CA VAL A 60 13.14 -28.96 -22.37
C VAL A 60 13.19 -30.00 -21.26
N SER A 61 12.58 -29.71 -20.11
CA SER A 61 12.50 -30.65 -18.98
C SER A 61 11.72 -31.91 -19.32
N GLY A 62 10.66 -31.78 -20.11
CA GLY A 62 9.91 -32.91 -20.65
C GLY A 62 10.77 -33.80 -21.57
N TYR A 63 11.58 -33.19 -22.42
CA TYR A 63 12.50 -33.94 -23.31
C TYR A 63 13.48 -34.80 -22.51
N PHE A 64 14.06 -34.30 -21.44
CA PHE A 64 14.97 -35.06 -20.56
C PHE A 64 14.22 -35.96 -19.55
N GLY A 65 12.93 -35.80 -19.42
CA GLY A 65 12.08 -36.63 -18.56
C GLY A 65 11.83 -38.05 -19.05
N LYS A 66 12.19 -38.38 -20.31
CA LYS A 66 11.94 -39.71 -20.96
C LYS A 66 12.69 -40.85 -20.32
N SER A 67 13.86 -40.58 -19.80
CA SER A 67 14.75 -41.62 -19.26
C SER A 67 14.13 -42.25 -18.00
N ASP A 68 14.17 -43.55 -17.85
CA ASP A 68 13.74 -44.25 -16.64
C ASP A 68 14.48 -43.77 -15.39
N ARG A 69 15.72 -43.34 -15.56
CA ARG A 69 16.50 -42.71 -14.48
C ARG A 69 15.84 -41.44 -13.93
N SER A 70 15.02 -40.76 -14.76
CA SER A 70 14.34 -39.52 -14.32
C SER A 70 13.35 -39.74 -13.16
N ARG A 71 12.82 -40.98 -13.03
CA ARG A 71 11.84 -41.42 -12.02
C ARG A 71 12.47 -42.14 -10.83
N ASN A 72 13.78 -42.37 -10.84
CA ASN A 72 14.45 -43.04 -9.74
C ASN A 72 14.35 -42.21 -8.46
N PHE A 73 14.26 -42.88 -7.32
CA PHE A 73 14.18 -42.27 -6.02
C PHE A 73 15.20 -41.12 -5.85
N ARG A 74 16.44 -41.35 -6.26
CA ARG A 74 17.51 -40.33 -6.19
C ARG A 74 17.15 -38.99 -6.87
N ASN A 75 16.58 -39.09 -8.08
CA ASN A 75 16.21 -37.86 -8.82
C ASN A 75 14.94 -37.17 -8.29
N ILE A 76 13.98 -37.95 -7.79
CA ILE A 76 12.79 -37.37 -7.11
C ILE A 76 13.21 -36.73 -5.77
N PHE A 77 14.02 -37.48 -4.98
CA PHE A 77 14.58 -36.95 -3.72
C PHE A 77 15.34 -35.64 -3.93
N LYS A 78 16.18 -35.57 -4.98
CA LYS A 78 16.94 -34.36 -5.31
C LYS A 78 16.03 -33.13 -5.41
N PHE A 79 14.93 -33.22 -6.16
CA PHE A 79 14.04 -32.09 -6.34
C PHE A 79 13.23 -31.78 -5.08
N ALA A 80 12.76 -32.79 -4.37
CA ALA A 80 12.05 -32.61 -3.10
C ALA A 80 12.97 -31.97 -2.04
N PHE A 81 14.21 -32.42 -1.93
CA PHE A 81 15.21 -31.89 -1.02
C PHE A 81 15.57 -30.43 -1.35
N LEU A 82 15.85 -30.12 -2.63
CA LEU A 82 16.11 -28.77 -3.08
C LEU A 82 14.92 -27.84 -2.83
N TYR A 83 13.72 -28.34 -3.13
CA TYR A 83 12.50 -27.58 -2.82
C TYR A 83 12.43 -27.23 -1.33
N PHE A 84 12.49 -28.23 -0.47
CA PHE A 84 12.36 -28.04 0.96
C PHE A 84 13.42 -27.08 1.52
N VAL A 85 14.71 -27.30 1.17
CA VAL A 85 15.80 -26.47 1.71
C VAL A 85 15.69 -25.02 1.22
N PHE A 86 15.52 -24.80 -0.08
CA PHE A 86 15.56 -23.42 -0.61
C PHE A 86 14.25 -22.67 -0.43
N ASN A 87 13.11 -23.36 -0.38
CA ASN A 87 11.85 -22.77 0.00
C ASN A 87 11.90 -22.30 1.45
N SER A 88 12.45 -23.14 2.36
CA SER A 88 12.62 -22.81 3.78
C SER A 88 13.61 -21.64 4.00
N ILE A 89 14.74 -21.63 3.28
CA ILE A 89 15.70 -20.51 3.35
C ILE A 89 15.05 -19.21 2.86
N THR A 90 14.30 -19.24 1.78
CA THR A 90 13.62 -18.07 1.24
C THR A 90 12.53 -17.58 2.19
N LEU A 91 11.78 -18.50 2.80
CA LEU A 91 10.80 -18.19 3.82
C LEU A 91 11.45 -17.47 5.00
N PHE A 92 12.55 -18.02 5.51
CA PHE A 92 13.29 -17.45 6.64
C PHE A 92 13.87 -16.06 6.35
N ILE A 93 14.38 -15.84 5.12
CA ILE A 93 14.99 -14.54 4.73
C ILE A 93 13.91 -13.45 4.58
N LYS A 94 12.74 -13.78 4.03
CA LYS A 94 11.74 -12.78 3.68
C LYS A 94 10.63 -12.64 4.72
N TYR A 95 10.28 -13.72 5.40
CA TYR A 95 9.19 -13.77 6.36
C TYR A 95 9.75 -14.35 7.66
N HIS A 96 10.01 -13.54 8.64
CA HIS A 96 10.44 -14.00 9.96
C HIS A 96 9.40 -14.86 10.68
N ASP A 97 8.19 -15.02 10.07
CA ASP A 97 7.02 -15.59 10.66
C ASP A 97 6.53 -16.88 9.96
N GLY A 98 6.50 -17.96 10.73
CA GLY A 98 5.50 -19.00 10.60
C GLY A 98 5.83 -20.27 9.79
N LEU A 99 5.83 -21.38 10.50
CA LEU A 99 5.87 -22.79 10.03
C LEU A 99 4.73 -23.16 9.04
N THR A 100 3.67 -22.35 8.91
CA THR A 100 2.49 -22.63 8.09
C THR A 100 2.73 -22.60 6.59
N SER A 101 3.78 -21.90 6.13
CA SER A 101 4.08 -21.75 4.70
C SER A 101 5.20 -22.66 4.18
N LEU A 102 5.76 -23.56 4.99
CA LEU A 102 6.87 -24.44 4.59
C LEU A 102 6.51 -25.37 3.40
N ILE A 103 5.24 -25.69 3.24
CA ILE A 103 4.75 -26.61 2.22
C ILE A 103 4.30 -25.86 0.96
N GLU A 104 3.96 -24.57 1.07
CA GLU A 104 3.53 -23.77 -0.06
C GLU A 104 4.72 -23.25 -0.86
N PRO A 105 4.73 -23.42 -2.21
CA PRO A 105 5.87 -23.04 -3.02
C PRO A 105 5.99 -21.53 -3.18
N LEU A 106 7.04 -20.95 -2.63
CA LEU A 106 7.36 -19.55 -2.78
C LEU A 106 7.98 -19.27 -4.16
N TYR A 107 7.52 -18.22 -4.81
CA TYR A 107 8.07 -17.70 -6.08
C TYR A 107 8.28 -18.76 -7.16
N SER A 108 9.54 -18.98 -7.60
CA SER A 108 9.91 -19.89 -8.67
C SER A 108 10.01 -21.37 -8.26
N TYR A 109 10.01 -21.69 -6.94
CA TYR A 109 10.20 -23.07 -6.47
C TYR A 109 9.01 -24.00 -6.77
N TRP A 110 7.84 -23.44 -7.14
CA TRP A 110 6.73 -24.23 -7.67
C TRP A 110 7.16 -25.20 -8.79
N TYR A 111 8.16 -24.80 -9.57
CA TYR A 111 8.65 -25.60 -10.67
C TYR A 111 9.30 -26.92 -10.23
N LEU A 112 9.94 -26.96 -9.06
CA LEU A 112 10.52 -28.18 -8.51
C LEU A 112 9.44 -29.19 -8.12
N ILE A 113 8.33 -28.74 -7.53
CA ILE A 113 7.15 -29.58 -7.25
C ILE A 113 6.54 -30.06 -8.55
N ALA A 114 6.32 -29.19 -9.50
CA ALA A 114 5.76 -29.52 -10.79
C ALA A 114 6.60 -30.60 -11.51
N LEU A 115 7.93 -30.51 -11.48
CA LEU A 115 8.82 -31.51 -12.02
C LEU A 115 8.64 -32.88 -11.37
N ILE A 116 8.42 -32.96 -10.07
CA ILE A 116 8.15 -34.23 -9.38
C ILE A 116 6.84 -34.81 -9.90
N VAL A 117 5.75 -34.02 -9.90
CA VAL A 117 4.43 -34.49 -10.36
C VAL A 117 4.49 -34.98 -11.83
N TRP A 118 5.08 -34.17 -12.71
CA TRP A 118 5.17 -34.50 -14.14
C TRP A 118 6.01 -35.74 -14.37
N ARG A 119 7.13 -35.92 -13.66
CA ARG A 119 7.99 -37.12 -13.80
C ARG A 119 7.31 -38.41 -13.34
N LEU A 120 6.51 -38.33 -12.28
CA LEU A 120 5.78 -39.49 -11.75
C LEU A 120 4.60 -39.88 -12.63
N THR A 121 3.94 -38.94 -13.30
CA THR A 121 2.68 -39.18 -14.02
C THR A 121 2.84 -39.31 -15.53
N CYS A 122 3.80 -38.61 -16.16
CA CYS A 122 3.89 -38.50 -17.63
C CYS A 122 4.07 -39.82 -18.35
N HIS A 123 4.82 -40.79 -17.81
CA HIS A 123 5.05 -42.10 -18.45
C HIS A 123 3.76 -42.91 -18.59
N LYS A 124 2.85 -42.82 -17.64
CA LYS A 124 1.53 -43.49 -17.73
C LYS A 124 0.64 -42.78 -18.73
N LEU A 125 0.55 -41.42 -18.61
CA LEU A 125 -0.30 -40.58 -19.47
C LEU A 125 0.17 -40.61 -20.94
N ALA A 126 1.45 -40.68 -21.21
CA ALA A 126 2.00 -40.74 -22.57
C ALA A 126 1.53 -41.94 -23.40
N LYS A 127 1.01 -43.01 -22.76
CA LYS A 127 0.44 -44.18 -23.43
C LYS A 127 -0.92 -43.89 -24.07
N ILE A 128 -1.61 -42.81 -23.64
CA ILE A 128 -2.91 -42.41 -24.17
C ILE A 128 -2.70 -41.75 -25.53
N LYS A 129 -3.44 -42.19 -26.55
CA LYS A 129 -3.42 -41.60 -27.89
C LYS A 129 -4.01 -40.17 -27.83
N GLY A 130 -3.33 -39.21 -28.42
CA GLY A 130 -3.79 -37.84 -28.43
C GLY A 130 -3.61 -37.05 -27.12
N ILE A 131 -2.99 -37.60 -26.07
CA ILE A 131 -2.88 -37.01 -24.73
C ILE A 131 -2.38 -35.56 -24.72
N THR A 132 -1.47 -35.19 -25.61
CA THR A 132 -0.94 -33.84 -25.66
C THR A 132 -2.04 -32.82 -25.97
N VAL A 133 -2.91 -33.17 -26.95
CA VAL A 133 -4.08 -32.31 -27.30
C VAL A 133 -5.08 -32.26 -26.14
N ILE A 134 -5.35 -33.42 -25.54
CA ILE A 134 -6.22 -33.55 -24.38
C ILE A 134 -5.71 -32.67 -23.25
N MET A 135 -4.39 -32.64 -22.97
CA MET A 135 -3.79 -31.80 -21.92
C MET A 135 -3.91 -30.31 -22.21
N PHE A 136 -3.81 -29.89 -23.49
CA PHE A 136 -4.10 -28.50 -23.84
C PHE A 136 -5.56 -28.14 -23.56
N GLY A 137 -6.48 -29.04 -23.89
CA GLY A 137 -7.91 -28.88 -23.56
C GLY A 137 -8.14 -28.78 -22.04
N VAL A 138 -7.53 -29.70 -21.28
CA VAL A 138 -7.61 -29.68 -19.80
C VAL A 138 -7.05 -28.37 -19.23
N ALA A 139 -5.91 -27.91 -19.75
CA ALA A 139 -5.29 -26.64 -19.28
C ALA A 139 -6.13 -25.41 -19.61
N LEU A 140 -6.91 -25.42 -20.70
CA LEU A 140 -7.88 -24.37 -21.01
C LEU A 140 -9.13 -24.48 -20.11
N ILE A 141 -9.67 -25.68 -19.95
CA ILE A 141 -10.87 -25.92 -19.14
C ILE A 141 -10.61 -25.64 -17.65
N ALA A 142 -9.41 -25.95 -17.16
CA ALA A 142 -9.02 -25.72 -15.77
C ALA A 142 -9.22 -24.26 -15.30
N GLY A 143 -9.12 -23.30 -16.21
CA GLY A 143 -9.35 -21.89 -15.88
C GLY A 143 -10.79 -21.54 -15.54
N PHE A 144 -11.79 -22.36 -15.85
CA PHE A 144 -13.17 -22.13 -15.45
C PHE A 144 -13.49 -22.59 -14.02
N PHE A 145 -12.54 -23.24 -13.34
CA PHE A 145 -12.73 -23.70 -11.98
C PHE A 145 -11.95 -22.83 -11.01
N SER A 146 -12.64 -22.13 -10.13
CA SER A 146 -12.03 -21.26 -9.11
C SER A 146 -11.13 -22.02 -8.14
N SER A 147 -11.39 -23.31 -7.90
CA SER A 147 -10.56 -24.18 -7.07
C SER A 147 -9.22 -24.57 -7.70
N VAL A 148 -9.02 -24.30 -9.01
CA VAL A 148 -7.75 -24.56 -9.71
C VAL A 148 -6.93 -23.27 -9.72
N ASP A 149 -6.52 -22.83 -8.57
CA ASP A 149 -5.71 -21.64 -8.35
C ASP A 149 -4.20 -21.94 -8.20
N ASN A 150 -3.45 -20.99 -7.70
CA ASN A 150 -2.01 -21.16 -7.47
C ASN A 150 -1.67 -21.84 -6.14
N HIS A 151 -2.65 -22.20 -5.32
CA HIS A 151 -2.40 -22.95 -4.09
C HIS A 151 -1.71 -24.26 -4.41
N PHE A 152 -0.60 -24.58 -3.75
CA PHE A 152 0.32 -25.69 -4.12
C PHE A 152 0.74 -25.70 -5.61
N ALA A 153 0.64 -24.58 -6.30
CA ALA A 153 0.95 -24.44 -7.72
C ALA A 153 0.08 -25.31 -8.65
N ILE A 154 -1.14 -25.68 -8.25
CA ILE A 154 -2.02 -26.60 -9.00
C ILE A 154 -2.31 -26.03 -10.39
N ALA A 155 -2.67 -24.75 -10.51
CA ALA A 155 -2.94 -24.12 -11.79
C ALA A 155 -1.73 -24.18 -12.74
N ARG A 156 -0.52 -23.95 -12.22
CA ARG A 156 0.74 -24.03 -13.00
C ARG A 156 1.11 -25.45 -13.38
N ILE A 157 0.90 -26.41 -12.47
CA ILE A 157 1.15 -27.82 -12.75
C ILE A 157 0.27 -28.31 -13.90
N ILE A 158 -1.02 -27.97 -13.90
CA ILE A 158 -1.98 -28.34 -14.96
C ILE A 158 -1.68 -27.54 -16.22
N GLY A 159 -1.54 -26.24 -16.13
CA GLY A 159 -1.42 -25.33 -17.27
C GLY A 159 -0.14 -25.50 -18.07
N PHE A 160 0.98 -25.87 -17.44
CA PHE A 160 2.25 -26.13 -18.14
C PHE A 160 2.46 -27.60 -18.53
N TYR A 161 1.63 -28.50 -18.06
CA TYR A 161 1.75 -29.93 -18.39
C TYR A 161 1.75 -30.23 -19.91
N PRO A 162 0.93 -29.54 -20.74
CA PRO A 162 0.97 -29.76 -22.19
C PRO A 162 2.37 -29.59 -22.79
N PHE A 163 3.11 -28.57 -22.34
CA PHE A 163 4.47 -28.29 -22.81
C PHE A 163 5.47 -29.37 -22.35
N TYR A 164 5.33 -29.86 -21.11
CA TYR A 164 6.11 -30.97 -20.62
C TYR A 164 5.86 -32.21 -21.48
N MET A 165 4.60 -32.52 -21.79
CA MET A 165 4.21 -33.65 -22.61
C MET A 165 4.70 -33.53 -24.07
N LEU A 166 4.67 -32.31 -24.64
CA LEU A 166 5.26 -32.03 -25.96
C LEU A 166 6.75 -32.38 -25.99
N GLY A 167 7.53 -31.96 -25.01
CA GLY A 167 8.93 -32.27 -24.86
C GLY A 167 9.15 -33.77 -24.66
N PHE A 168 8.35 -34.41 -23.82
CA PHE A 168 8.40 -35.81 -23.52
C PHE A 168 8.16 -36.71 -24.77
N LYS A 169 7.21 -36.31 -25.63
CA LYS A 169 6.88 -37.05 -26.87
C LYS A 169 7.77 -36.69 -28.06
N LEU A 170 8.66 -35.72 -27.96
CA LEU A 170 9.59 -35.41 -29.04
C LEU A 170 10.63 -36.53 -29.22
N SER A 171 10.54 -37.33 -30.26
CA SER A 171 11.53 -38.38 -30.53
C SER A 171 12.89 -37.78 -30.94
N GLU A 172 13.96 -38.57 -30.72
CA GLU A 172 15.31 -38.19 -31.18
C GLU A 172 15.36 -38.03 -32.70
N GLU A 173 14.65 -38.88 -33.43
CA GLU A 173 14.56 -38.82 -34.89
C GLU A 173 13.92 -37.51 -35.35
N LYS A 174 12.77 -37.10 -34.72
CA LYS A 174 12.12 -35.83 -35.03
C LYS A 174 12.98 -34.60 -34.64
N ASN A 175 13.75 -34.75 -33.56
CA ASN A 175 14.68 -33.69 -33.16
C ASN A 175 15.81 -33.60 -34.16
N LYS A 176 16.37 -34.76 -34.59
CA LYS A 176 17.46 -34.84 -35.56
C LYS A 176 17.04 -34.27 -36.94
N LYS A 177 15.83 -34.57 -37.41
CA LYS A 177 15.29 -33.95 -38.64
C LYS A 177 15.34 -32.41 -38.62
N LEU A 178 15.04 -31.79 -37.48
CA LEU A 178 15.12 -30.31 -37.34
C LEU A 178 16.58 -29.84 -37.30
N THR A 179 17.48 -30.56 -36.59
CA THR A 179 18.90 -30.15 -36.50
C THR A 179 19.66 -30.38 -37.80
N ASP A 180 19.22 -31.34 -38.63
CA ASP A 180 19.83 -31.64 -39.92
C ASP A 180 19.40 -30.69 -41.05
N PHE A 181 18.43 -29.82 -40.86
CA PHE A 181 18.09 -28.76 -41.82
C PHE A 181 19.30 -27.87 -42.09
N ARG A 182 19.40 -27.36 -43.35
CA ARG A 182 20.43 -26.38 -43.70
C ARG A 182 20.29 -25.14 -42.84
N TYR A 183 21.41 -24.50 -42.55
CA TYR A 183 21.43 -23.31 -41.73
C TYR A 183 20.43 -22.23 -42.20
N ARG A 184 20.34 -21.98 -43.50
CA ARG A 184 19.38 -21.02 -44.09
C ARG A 184 17.92 -21.40 -43.85
N GLU A 185 17.58 -22.68 -43.93
CA GLU A 185 16.22 -23.18 -43.67
C GLU A 185 15.85 -23.03 -42.20
N LYS A 186 16.77 -23.37 -41.30
CA LYS A 186 16.58 -23.16 -39.85
C LYS A 186 16.41 -21.67 -39.52
N LEU A 187 17.22 -20.81 -40.12
CA LEU A 187 17.16 -19.38 -39.93
C LEU A 187 15.81 -18.83 -40.41
N LEU A 188 15.37 -19.22 -41.61
CA LEU A 188 14.07 -18.81 -42.15
C LEU A 188 12.91 -19.25 -41.26
N LEU A 189 12.84 -20.54 -40.97
CA LEU A 189 11.78 -21.11 -40.11
C LEU A 189 11.78 -20.51 -38.72
N GLY A 190 12.96 -20.34 -38.13
CA GLY A 190 13.12 -19.74 -36.82
C GLY A 190 12.67 -18.26 -36.81
N THR A 191 13.07 -17.49 -37.81
CA THR A 191 12.69 -16.08 -37.93
C THR A 191 11.18 -15.91 -38.16
N VAL A 192 10.60 -16.69 -39.06
CA VAL A 192 9.13 -16.66 -39.30
C VAL A 192 8.36 -17.03 -38.05
N SER A 193 8.80 -18.07 -37.32
CA SER A 193 8.16 -18.47 -36.05
C SER A 193 8.33 -17.43 -34.95
N LEU A 194 9.49 -16.78 -34.88
CA LEU A 194 9.75 -15.70 -33.93
C LEU A 194 8.86 -14.48 -34.24
N LEU A 195 8.76 -14.10 -35.51
CA LEU A 195 7.86 -13.01 -35.93
C LEU A 195 6.39 -13.34 -35.59
N GLY A 196 5.96 -14.57 -35.87
CA GLY A 196 4.62 -15.03 -35.49
C GLY A 196 4.38 -14.98 -33.98
N ALA A 197 5.36 -15.39 -33.18
CA ALA A 197 5.30 -15.28 -31.72
C ALA A 197 5.24 -13.83 -31.25
N CYS A 198 6.03 -12.93 -31.85
CA CYS A 198 6.02 -11.50 -31.54
C CYS A 198 4.66 -10.85 -31.89
N ILE A 199 4.11 -11.16 -33.06
CA ILE A 199 2.79 -10.64 -33.48
C ILE A 199 1.71 -11.08 -32.48
N LEU A 200 1.67 -12.38 -32.13
CA LEU A 200 0.71 -12.88 -31.16
C LEU A 200 0.93 -12.27 -29.78
N ALA A 201 2.17 -12.09 -29.34
CA ALA A 201 2.49 -11.50 -28.03
C ALA A 201 2.05 -10.03 -27.95
N VAL A 202 2.31 -9.24 -29.02
CA VAL A 202 1.85 -7.85 -29.09
C VAL A 202 0.32 -7.80 -29.14
N THR A 203 -0.32 -8.64 -29.95
CA THR A 203 -1.80 -8.73 -30.01
C THR A 203 -2.38 -9.07 -28.65
N LEU A 204 -1.81 -10.04 -27.94
CA LEU A 204 -2.24 -10.40 -26.59
C LEU A 204 -2.15 -9.22 -25.62
N ARG A 205 -1.02 -8.53 -25.64
CA ARG A 205 -0.76 -7.45 -24.71
C ARG A 205 -1.63 -6.22 -24.98
N GLU A 206 -1.73 -5.79 -26.23
CA GLU A 206 -2.35 -4.50 -26.59
C GLU A 206 -3.87 -4.63 -26.87
N PHE A 207 -4.33 -5.74 -27.43
CA PHE A 207 -5.73 -5.88 -27.88
C PHE A 207 -6.59 -6.86 -27.06
N LEU A 208 -5.98 -7.90 -26.47
CA LEU A 208 -6.70 -8.90 -25.68
C LEU A 208 -6.66 -8.61 -24.18
N LEU A 209 -6.30 -7.39 -23.77
CA LEU A 209 -6.23 -6.96 -22.38
C LEU A 209 -5.56 -8.03 -21.50
N PHE A 210 -4.31 -8.34 -21.83
CA PHE A 210 -3.52 -9.33 -21.12
C PHE A 210 -3.31 -8.89 -19.67
N LYS A 211 -4.22 -9.32 -18.80
CA LYS A 211 -4.09 -9.09 -17.37
C LYS A 211 -3.14 -10.12 -16.79
N GLY A 212 -2.37 -9.73 -15.77
CA GLY A 212 -1.35 -10.58 -15.14
C GLY A 212 -1.85 -11.96 -14.65
N THR A 213 -3.16 -12.13 -14.48
CA THR A 213 -3.82 -13.41 -14.18
C THR A 213 -3.55 -14.51 -15.20
N SER A 214 -3.46 -14.17 -16.48
CA SER A 214 -3.17 -15.16 -17.55
C SER A 214 -1.74 -15.67 -17.52
N LEU A 215 -0.76 -14.86 -17.10
CA LEU A 215 0.64 -15.27 -16.93
C LEU A 215 0.83 -16.29 -15.82
N ASN A 216 0.04 -16.19 -14.77
CA ASN A 216 0.08 -17.09 -13.63
C ASN A 216 -0.85 -18.30 -13.77
N LEU A 217 -1.59 -18.40 -14.89
CA LEU A 217 -2.55 -19.48 -15.17
C LEU A 217 -3.66 -19.59 -14.10
N GLN A 218 -4.00 -18.52 -13.47
CA GLN A 218 -5.09 -18.43 -12.49
C GLN A 218 -6.46 -18.68 -13.15
N PRO A 219 -7.49 -18.95 -12.36
CA PRO A 219 -8.86 -19.07 -12.87
C PRO A 219 -9.28 -17.84 -13.69
N TYR A 220 -10.16 -18.05 -14.66
CA TYR A 220 -10.68 -16.97 -15.49
C TYR A 220 -11.56 -16.04 -14.69
N THR A 221 -11.41 -14.74 -14.92
CA THR A 221 -12.27 -13.71 -14.35
C THR A 221 -13.43 -13.35 -15.30
N THR A 222 -13.27 -13.64 -16.59
CA THR A 222 -14.29 -13.47 -17.62
C THR A 222 -14.41 -14.70 -18.52
N GLN A 223 -15.58 -14.89 -19.12
CA GLN A 223 -15.84 -16.03 -20.00
C GLN A 223 -14.96 -16.06 -21.27
N THR A 224 -14.33 -14.94 -21.64
CA THR A 224 -13.51 -14.81 -22.87
C THR A 224 -12.02 -15.02 -22.64
N GLU A 225 -11.56 -15.09 -21.41
CA GLU A 225 -10.10 -15.22 -21.09
C GLU A 225 -9.48 -16.54 -21.58
N TYR A 226 -10.27 -17.58 -21.85
CA TYR A 226 -9.75 -18.80 -22.46
C TYR A 226 -9.14 -18.55 -23.85
N ILE A 227 -9.62 -17.55 -24.60
CA ILE A 227 -9.05 -17.14 -25.89
C ILE A 227 -7.64 -16.58 -25.67
N GLY A 228 -7.46 -15.72 -24.67
CA GLY A 228 -6.16 -15.16 -24.28
C GLY A 228 -5.18 -16.27 -23.86
N ARG A 229 -5.65 -17.26 -23.08
CA ARG A 229 -4.82 -18.41 -22.68
C ARG A 229 -4.47 -19.32 -23.86
N ALA A 230 -5.39 -19.54 -24.80
CA ALA A 230 -5.10 -20.30 -26.01
C ALA A 230 -4.06 -19.58 -26.89
N ALA A 231 -4.18 -18.26 -27.05
CA ALA A 231 -3.23 -17.44 -27.78
C ALA A 231 -1.85 -17.42 -27.08
N LEU A 232 -1.82 -17.36 -25.74
CA LEU A 232 -0.59 -17.52 -24.93
C LEU A 232 0.10 -18.84 -25.22
N PHE A 233 -0.65 -19.94 -25.26
CA PHE A 233 -0.09 -21.27 -25.61
C PHE A 233 0.45 -21.30 -27.04
N GLY A 234 -0.24 -20.64 -27.99
CA GLY A 234 0.24 -20.47 -29.37
C GLY A 234 1.55 -19.69 -29.45
N THR A 235 1.62 -18.56 -28.75
CA THR A 235 2.84 -17.72 -28.62
C THR A 235 4.01 -18.55 -28.07
N ALA A 236 3.77 -19.26 -26.97
CA ALA A 236 4.79 -20.12 -26.37
C ALA A 236 5.25 -21.24 -27.30
N TYR A 237 4.34 -21.88 -28.03
CA TYR A 237 4.66 -22.93 -28.98
C TYR A 237 5.55 -22.42 -30.14
N LEU A 238 5.20 -21.27 -30.73
CA LEU A 238 5.99 -20.63 -31.78
C LEU A 238 7.37 -20.20 -31.27
N ALA A 239 7.44 -19.65 -30.09
CA ALA A 239 8.70 -19.24 -29.46
C ALA A 239 9.60 -20.48 -29.19
N ILE A 240 9.06 -21.60 -28.68
CA ILE A 240 9.79 -22.85 -28.49
C ILE A 240 10.35 -23.33 -29.82
N PHE A 241 9.54 -23.31 -30.89
CA PHE A 241 9.98 -23.73 -32.19
C PHE A 241 11.08 -22.81 -32.75
N ALA A 242 10.91 -21.48 -32.62
CA ALA A 242 11.91 -20.49 -33.01
C ALA A 242 13.25 -20.69 -32.28
N ILE A 243 13.22 -20.87 -30.96
CA ILE A 243 14.43 -21.13 -30.14
C ILE A 243 15.14 -22.38 -30.63
N ARG A 244 14.39 -23.44 -30.91
CA ARG A 244 14.96 -24.69 -31.40
C ARG A 244 15.60 -24.56 -32.79
N CYS A 245 15.03 -23.78 -33.69
CA CYS A 245 15.59 -23.53 -35.02
C CYS A 245 16.85 -22.65 -34.98
N LEU A 246 16.82 -21.59 -34.12
CA LEU A 246 17.88 -20.59 -34.07
C LEU A 246 19.09 -21.00 -33.23
N THR A 247 18.94 -22.04 -32.36
CA THR A 247 20.04 -22.49 -31.50
C THR A 247 21.10 -23.26 -32.31
N LEU A 248 22.36 -22.88 -32.09
CA LEU A 248 23.51 -23.54 -32.70
C LEU A 248 23.98 -24.76 -31.90
N ASP A 249 24.38 -25.83 -32.60
CA ASP A 249 24.96 -27.05 -31.98
C ASP A 249 26.49 -26.96 -31.98
N LYS A 250 27.01 -25.96 -31.28
CA LYS A 250 28.44 -25.74 -31.06
C LYS A 250 28.67 -25.21 -29.66
N ASP A 251 29.90 -25.34 -29.17
CA ASP A 251 30.26 -24.72 -27.90
C ASP A 251 30.21 -23.18 -27.98
N LEU A 252 29.30 -22.60 -27.20
CA LEU A 252 29.12 -21.14 -27.03
C LEU A 252 29.67 -20.69 -25.68
N SER A 253 30.72 -21.36 -25.18
CA SER A 253 31.44 -21.01 -23.95
C SER A 253 30.50 -20.80 -22.73
N PHE A 254 30.31 -19.58 -22.28
CA PHE A 254 29.47 -19.29 -21.09
C PHE A 254 28.02 -19.76 -21.24
N LEU A 255 27.42 -19.62 -22.41
CA LEU A 255 26.04 -20.04 -22.65
C LEU A 255 25.89 -21.58 -22.47
N THR A 256 26.83 -22.35 -23.02
CA THR A 256 26.89 -23.80 -22.85
C THR A 256 27.12 -24.18 -21.38
N LEU A 257 28.02 -23.46 -20.70
CA LEU A 257 28.31 -23.64 -19.26
C LEU A 257 27.07 -23.35 -18.39
N PHE A 258 26.37 -22.26 -18.62
CA PHE A 258 25.14 -21.91 -17.89
C PHE A 258 24.05 -22.96 -18.13
N GLY A 259 23.89 -23.45 -19.35
CA GLY A 259 22.94 -24.52 -19.65
C GLY A 259 23.26 -25.84 -18.96
N ARG A 260 24.56 -26.16 -18.86
CA ARG A 260 25.04 -27.34 -18.15
C ARG A 260 24.68 -27.26 -16.66
N ASN A 261 24.82 -26.11 -16.08
CA ASN A 261 24.62 -25.85 -14.66
C ASN A 261 23.30 -25.12 -14.33
N SER A 262 22.35 -25.08 -15.27
CA SER A 262 21.10 -24.33 -15.19
C SER A 262 20.25 -24.63 -13.95
N LEU A 263 20.29 -25.85 -13.40
CA LEU A 263 19.59 -26.19 -12.17
C LEU A 263 20.14 -25.40 -10.96
N TRP A 264 21.46 -25.23 -10.89
CA TRP A 264 22.10 -24.53 -9.77
C TRP A 264 21.85 -23.02 -9.84
N ILE A 265 21.94 -22.46 -11.06
CA ILE A 265 21.53 -21.09 -11.29
C ILE A 265 20.04 -20.91 -10.87
N PHE A 266 19.17 -21.82 -11.32
CA PHE A 266 17.73 -21.76 -11.02
C PHE A 266 17.43 -21.79 -9.52
N VAL A 267 18.12 -22.59 -8.75
CA VAL A 267 17.87 -22.73 -7.31
C VAL A 267 18.46 -21.56 -6.51
N LEU A 268 19.64 -21.08 -6.89
CA LEU A 268 20.39 -20.09 -6.13
C LEU A 268 20.08 -18.63 -6.51
N HIS A 269 19.68 -18.36 -7.77
CA HIS A 269 19.52 -16.99 -8.26
C HIS A 269 18.49 -16.18 -7.49
N ARG A 270 17.45 -16.84 -6.95
CA ARG A 270 16.29 -16.12 -6.41
C ARG A 270 16.65 -15.20 -5.25
N MET A 271 17.53 -15.64 -4.37
CA MET A 271 18.00 -14.84 -3.24
C MET A 271 18.72 -13.56 -3.69
N PHE A 272 19.52 -13.67 -4.76
CA PHE A 272 20.28 -12.55 -5.32
C PHE A 272 19.47 -11.71 -6.30
N ALA A 273 18.50 -12.29 -6.99
CA ALA A 273 17.64 -11.55 -7.92
C ALA A 273 16.72 -10.56 -7.20
N LEU A 274 16.29 -10.84 -5.97
CA LEU A 274 15.55 -9.89 -5.15
C LEU A 274 16.42 -8.66 -4.83
N TRP A 275 17.61 -8.90 -4.26
CA TRP A 275 18.55 -7.83 -3.96
C TRP A 275 18.99 -7.06 -5.22
N ALA A 276 19.27 -7.75 -6.33
CA ALA A 276 19.63 -7.12 -7.59
C ALA A 276 18.50 -6.25 -8.15
N GLY A 277 17.22 -6.65 -7.95
CA GLY A 277 16.05 -5.85 -8.30
C GLY A 277 15.97 -4.57 -7.47
N ASP A 278 16.08 -4.69 -6.15
CA ASP A 278 16.07 -3.55 -5.24
C ASP A 278 17.22 -2.58 -5.54
N PHE A 279 18.44 -3.10 -5.78
CA PHE A 279 19.57 -2.27 -6.20
C PHE A 279 19.34 -1.60 -7.56
N THR A 280 18.79 -2.33 -8.54
CA THR A 280 18.51 -1.79 -9.88
C THR A 280 17.46 -0.69 -9.81
N ALA A 281 16.52 -0.76 -8.85
CA ALA A 281 15.51 0.27 -8.65
C ALA A 281 16.09 1.64 -8.25
N LEU A 282 17.32 1.67 -7.72
CA LEU A 282 18.02 2.91 -7.36
C LEU A 282 18.47 3.74 -8.58
N PHE A 283 18.41 3.18 -9.80
CA PHE A 283 18.86 3.83 -11.00
C PHE A 283 17.69 4.34 -11.86
N PRO A 284 17.91 5.40 -12.67
CA PRO A 284 16.90 5.86 -13.62
C PRO A 284 16.39 4.74 -14.53
N ALA A 285 15.11 4.80 -14.88
CA ALA A 285 14.43 3.74 -15.61
C ALA A 285 15.14 3.35 -16.93
N GLU A 286 15.79 4.29 -17.58
CA GLU A 286 16.55 4.09 -18.84
C GLU A 286 17.75 3.14 -18.65
N PHE A 287 18.36 3.13 -17.47
CA PHE A 287 19.51 2.27 -17.16
C PHE A 287 19.12 0.94 -16.51
N GLN A 288 17.91 0.83 -15.97
CA GLN A 288 17.48 -0.35 -15.22
C GLN A 288 17.58 -1.66 -16.03
N ILE A 289 17.24 -1.64 -17.31
CA ILE A 289 17.39 -2.81 -18.19
C ILE A 289 18.86 -3.21 -18.34
N LEU A 290 19.74 -2.25 -18.56
CA LEU A 290 21.18 -2.51 -18.71
C LEU A 290 21.77 -3.08 -17.41
N ILE A 291 21.44 -2.49 -16.28
CA ILE A 291 21.91 -2.94 -14.96
C ILE A 291 21.35 -4.34 -14.64
N ALA A 292 20.07 -4.61 -14.94
CA ALA A 292 19.49 -5.94 -14.79
C ALA A 292 20.19 -6.99 -15.68
N ILE A 293 20.63 -6.63 -16.89
CA ILE A 293 21.45 -7.50 -17.76
C ILE A 293 22.79 -7.80 -17.08
N LEU A 294 23.48 -6.78 -16.56
CA LEU A 294 24.78 -6.96 -15.89
C LEU A 294 24.66 -7.85 -14.65
N PHE A 295 23.65 -7.64 -13.81
CA PHE A 295 23.38 -8.53 -12.69
C PHE A 295 23.00 -9.95 -13.13
N THR A 296 22.22 -10.09 -14.19
CA THR A 296 21.89 -11.41 -14.75
C THR A 296 23.14 -12.18 -15.13
N ILE A 297 24.06 -11.53 -15.84
CA ILE A 297 25.35 -12.12 -16.23
C ILE A 297 26.18 -12.46 -14.99
N ALA A 298 26.30 -11.55 -14.03
CA ALA A 298 27.06 -11.74 -12.81
C ALA A 298 26.52 -12.93 -11.98
N ILE A 299 25.21 -13.01 -11.78
CA ILE A 299 24.54 -14.12 -11.07
C ILE A 299 24.76 -15.44 -11.80
N CYS A 300 24.65 -15.46 -13.14
CA CYS A 300 24.87 -16.66 -13.93
C CYS A 300 26.33 -17.10 -13.92
N LEU A 301 27.30 -16.18 -13.91
CA LEU A 301 28.73 -16.49 -13.74
C LEU A 301 29.02 -17.04 -12.35
N LEU A 302 28.45 -16.42 -11.32
CA LEU A 302 28.65 -16.83 -9.92
C LEU A 302 28.12 -18.25 -9.66
N PHE A 303 26.94 -18.60 -10.13
CA PHE A 303 26.28 -19.88 -9.83
C PHE A 303 26.35 -20.91 -10.97
N GLY A 304 26.69 -20.48 -12.17
CA GLY A 304 26.77 -21.35 -13.35
C GLY A 304 28.12 -22.04 -13.52
N ASN A 305 29.11 -21.83 -12.66
CA ASN A 305 30.41 -22.48 -12.78
C ASN A 305 30.44 -23.92 -12.22
N ASP A 306 31.39 -24.73 -12.70
CA ASP A 306 31.47 -26.14 -12.34
C ASP A 306 31.85 -26.38 -10.88
N HIS A 307 32.56 -25.46 -10.22
CA HIS A 307 32.91 -25.58 -8.78
C HIS A 307 31.66 -25.51 -7.89
N VAL A 308 30.77 -24.58 -8.16
CA VAL A 308 29.47 -24.49 -7.46
C VAL A 308 28.63 -25.75 -7.75
N ALA A 309 28.60 -26.19 -8.99
CA ALA A 309 27.86 -27.39 -9.36
C ALA A 309 28.38 -28.64 -8.62
N ASP A 310 29.70 -28.79 -8.50
CA ASP A 310 30.31 -29.91 -7.77
C ASP A 310 30.04 -29.84 -6.27
N LEU A 311 30.15 -28.63 -5.67
CA LEU A 311 29.83 -28.43 -4.28
C LEU A 311 28.38 -28.81 -3.95
N MET A 312 27.45 -28.34 -4.76
CA MET A 312 26.03 -28.61 -4.60
C MET A 312 25.66 -30.06 -4.85
N ASN A 313 26.32 -30.74 -5.82
CA ASN A 313 26.13 -32.16 -6.05
C ASN A 313 26.66 -33.00 -4.87
N ARG A 314 27.78 -32.65 -4.26
CA ARG A 314 28.29 -33.28 -3.03
C ARG A 314 27.32 -33.07 -1.86
N PHE A 315 26.78 -31.89 -1.71
CA PHE A 315 25.77 -31.58 -0.68
C PHE A 315 24.54 -32.48 -0.80
N ILE A 316 23.96 -32.62 -2.00
CA ILE A 316 22.81 -33.52 -2.24
C ILE A 316 23.18 -35.00 -1.99
N SER A 317 24.36 -35.43 -2.47
CA SER A 317 24.78 -36.82 -2.28
C SER A 317 24.99 -37.17 -0.81
N SER A 318 25.47 -36.19 -0.02
CA SER A 318 25.60 -36.35 1.42
C SER A 318 24.23 -36.44 2.12
N ALA A 319 23.27 -35.59 1.73
CA ALA A 319 21.91 -35.64 2.24
C ALA A 319 21.25 -36.99 1.88
N GLU A 320 21.37 -37.45 0.62
CA GLU A 320 20.83 -38.72 0.16
C GLU A 320 21.37 -39.90 0.97
N ALA A 321 22.70 -39.91 1.26
CA ALA A 321 23.34 -40.97 2.04
C ALA A 321 22.79 -41.03 3.51
N VAL A 322 22.46 -39.87 4.09
CA VAL A 322 21.83 -39.82 5.43
C VAL A 322 20.41 -40.42 5.37
N PHE A 323 19.59 -39.99 4.41
CA PHE A 323 18.21 -40.45 4.29
C PHE A 323 18.06 -41.93 3.87
N THR A 324 19.03 -42.49 3.16
CA THR A 324 19.00 -43.91 2.72
C THR A 324 19.66 -44.87 3.68
N GLY A 325 20.16 -44.42 4.84
CA GLY A 325 20.83 -45.25 5.83
C GLY A 325 22.23 -45.78 5.40
N ASN A 326 22.75 -45.36 4.24
CA ASN A 326 24.05 -45.76 3.69
C ASN A 326 25.22 -44.91 4.21
N ALA A 327 25.02 -44.16 5.32
CA ALA A 327 26.01 -43.24 5.89
C ALA A 327 27.11 -43.97 6.69
N LYS A 328 27.86 -44.90 6.05
CA LYS A 328 29.14 -45.32 6.62
C LYS A 328 30.14 -44.19 6.56
N LYS A 329 30.32 -43.47 7.71
CA LYS A 329 31.37 -42.46 7.95
C LYS A 329 31.15 -41.04 7.41
N PHE A 330 29.94 -40.50 7.35
CA PHE A 330 29.80 -39.03 7.26
C PHE A 330 29.20 -38.45 8.56
N SER A 331 29.92 -37.59 9.25
CA SER A 331 29.43 -36.95 10.46
C SER A 331 28.31 -35.97 10.08
N PHE A 332 27.15 -36.11 10.69
CA PHE A 332 26.01 -35.16 10.61
C PHE A 332 26.47 -33.73 10.88
N THR A 333 27.46 -33.59 11.77
CA THR A 333 28.10 -32.31 12.07
C THR A 333 28.79 -31.65 10.87
N LYS A 334 29.35 -32.39 9.90
CA LYS A 334 29.94 -31.83 8.68
C LYS A 334 28.90 -31.35 7.68
N ILE A 335 27.77 -32.06 7.57
CA ILE A 335 26.63 -31.65 6.70
C ILE A 335 25.97 -30.40 7.30
N LEU A 336 25.74 -30.43 8.59
CA LEU A 336 25.19 -29.30 9.34
C LEU A 336 26.14 -28.10 9.31
N SER A 337 27.44 -28.31 9.44
CA SER A 337 28.45 -27.24 9.37
C SER A 337 28.52 -26.62 7.95
N VAL A 338 28.36 -27.41 6.89
CA VAL A 338 28.32 -26.89 5.51
C VAL A 338 27.00 -26.15 5.26
N ALA A 339 25.87 -26.68 5.74
CA ALA A 339 24.58 -26.02 5.63
C ALA A 339 24.53 -24.73 6.45
N ILE A 340 25.06 -24.76 7.68
CA ILE A 340 25.20 -23.57 8.54
C ILE A 340 26.23 -22.60 7.95
N GLY A 341 27.35 -23.09 7.42
CA GLY A 341 28.37 -22.26 6.79
C GLY A 341 27.86 -21.57 5.53
N LEU A 342 27.10 -22.26 4.70
CA LEU A 342 26.41 -21.66 3.54
C LEU A 342 25.32 -20.69 3.98
N GLY A 343 24.52 -21.02 4.98
CA GLY A 343 23.51 -20.15 5.58
C GLY A 343 24.15 -18.90 6.20
N LEU A 344 25.21 -19.06 6.99
CA LEU A 344 25.96 -17.97 7.58
C LEU A 344 26.72 -17.14 6.55
N ALA A 345 27.28 -17.74 5.50
CA ALA A 345 27.93 -17.01 4.41
C ALA A 345 26.89 -16.20 3.59
N VAL A 346 25.71 -16.74 3.39
CA VAL A 346 24.57 -16.02 2.77
C VAL A 346 24.12 -14.88 3.68
N ILE A 347 23.96 -15.14 4.99
CA ILE A 347 23.57 -14.11 5.99
C ILE A 347 24.69 -13.07 6.14
N ALA A 348 25.95 -13.49 6.19
CA ALA A 348 27.09 -12.57 6.27
C ALA A 348 27.26 -11.75 4.98
N THR A 349 27.03 -12.36 3.80
CA THR A 349 27.05 -11.66 2.53
C THR A 349 25.87 -10.70 2.41
N PHE A 350 24.67 -11.09 2.86
CA PHE A 350 23.51 -10.19 2.94
C PHE A 350 23.71 -9.05 3.94
N ASN A 351 24.36 -9.32 5.09
CA ASN A 351 24.66 -8.28 6.06
C ASN A 351 25.84 -7.39 5.61
N ALA A 352 26.80 -7.92 4.87
CA ALA A 352 27.91 -7.14 4.29
C ALA A 352 27.50 -6.37 3.02
N LEU A 353 26.47 -6.83 2.31
CA LEU A 353 25.86 -6.17 1.14
C LEU A 353 24.61 -5.36 1.52
N LYS A 354 24.18 -5.36 2.77
CA LYS A 354 23.36 -4.26 3.26
C LYS A 354 24.21 -3.01 3.11
N LEU A 355 23.91 -2.24 2.07
CA LEU A 355 24.26 -0.82 2.07
C LEU A 355 23.90 -0.31 3.47
N PRO A 356 24.72 0.55 4.09
CA PRO A 356 24.41 1.06 5.40
C PRO A 356 23.00 1.63 5.36
N GLN A 357 22.04 0.84 5.85
CA GLN A 357 20.72 1.37 6.12
C GLN A 357 20.92 2.37 7.25
N ALA A 358 20.31 3.52 7.11
CA ALA A 358 20.28 4.59 8.09
C ALA A 358 19.83 4.17 9.50
N ALA A 359 19.53 2.89 9.72
CA ALA A 359 19.06 2.29 10.96
C ALA A 359 20.02 2.43 12.15
N ASP A 360 21.33 2.49 11.93
CA ASP A 360 22.28 2.66 13.06
C ASP A 360 22.41 4.12 13.52
N GLN A 361 21.97 5.09 12.72
CA GLN A 361 21.88 6.48 13.16
C GLN A 361 20.50 6.79 13.79
N GLU A 362 19.43 6.09 13.38
CA GLU A 362 18.09 6.19 13.94
C GLU A 362 18.09 5.91 15.46
N ASN A 363 18.85 4.92 15.92
CA ASN A 363 18.97 4.60 17.34
C ASN A 363 19.68 5.67 18.19
N LYS A 364 20.54 6.51 17.61
CA LYS A 364 21.23 7.58 18.35
C LYS A 364 20.30 8.75 18.66
N TYR A 365 19.30 8.99 17.82
CA TYR A 365 18.33 10.10 17.96
C TYR A 365 16.98 9.65 18.51
N LEU A 366 16.56 8.39 18.27
CA LEU A 366 15.36 7.80 18.90
C LEU A 366 15.54 7.59 20.42
N SER A 367 16.78 7.48 20.91
CA SER A 367 17.04 7.46 22.36
C SER A 367 16.79 8.81 23.05
N LEU A 368 16.53 9.87 22.27
CA LEU A 368 16.13 11.19 22.78
C LEU A 368 14.60 11.40 22.77
N GLU A 369 13.83 10.53 22.08
CA GLU A 369 12.40 10.42 22.29
C GLU A 369 12.14 9.58 23.55
N HIS A 370 12.09 10.23 24.71
CA HIS A 370 11.43 9.61 25.86
C HIS A 370 10.02 9.20 25.41
N LYS A 371 9.66 7.94 25.58
CA LYS A 371 8.28 7.49 25.56
C LYS A 371 7.59 8.25 26.67
N GLU A 372 6.95 9.37 26.31
CA GLU A 372 6.10 10.08 27.26
C GLU A 372 4.93 9.15 27.55
N ASP A 373 4.82 8.73 28.78
CA ASP A 373 3.57 8.25 29.34
C ASP A 373 2.59 9.42 29.25
N ILE A 374 1.76 9.43 28.21
CA ILE A 374 0.61 10.33 28.20
C ILE A 374 -0.26 9.87 29.34
N ILE A 375 -0.33 10.69 30.36
CA ILE A 375 -1.36 10.56 31.38
C ILE A 375 -2.66 10.90 30.67
N TYR A 376 -3.31 9.87 30.13
CA TYR A 376 -4.69 9.95 29.68
C TYR A 376 -5.51 10.44 30.88
N PRO A 377 -6.12 11.63 30.83
CA PRO A 377 -6.79 12.21 31.99
C PRO A 377 -7.87 11.24 32.47
N ALA A 378 -7.70 10.70 33.67
CA ALA A 378 -8.70 9.84 34.26
C ALA A 378 -9.97 10.67 34.43
N MET A 379 -11.10 10.16 33.91
CA MET A 379 -12.40 10.79 34.16
C MET A 379 -12.69 10.78 35.65
N THR A 380 -13.20 11.88 36.15
CA THR A 380 -13.76 11.95 37.50
C THR A 380 -15.02 11.05 37.59
N ASP A 381 -15.38 10.63 38.79
CA ASP A 381 -16.57 9.81 38.99
C ASP A 381 -17.85 10.55 38.52
N SER A 382 -17.92 11.87 38.72
CA SER A 382 -19.04 12.69 38.22
C SER A 382 -19.10 12.73 36.68
N GLN A 383 -17.95 12.77 36.01
CA GLN A 383 -17.92 12.72 34.55
C GLN A 383 -18.37 11.33 34.04
N LYS A 384 -17.91 10.24 34.66
CA LYS A 384 -18.37 8.88 34.33
C LYS A 384 -19.89 8.75 34.48
N GLU A 385 -20.45 9.21 35.59
CA GLU A 385 -21.88 9.18 35.83
C GLU A 385 -22.66 9.97 34.79
N SER A 386 -22.12 11.13 34.32
CA SER A 386 -22.73 11.92 33.26
C SER A 386 -22.71 11.19 31.93
N PHE A 387 -21.61 10.51 31.59
CA PHE A 387 -21.51 9.71 30.36
C PHE A 387 -22.42 8.48 30.37
N ASP A 388 -22.55 7.80 31.52
CA ASP A 388 -23.43 6.62 31.69
C ASP A 388 -24.91 6.97 31.49
N LYS A 389 -25.31 8.22 31.80
CA LYS A 389 -26.67 8.73 31.63
C LYS A 389 -26.93 9.39 30.29
N ALA A 390 -25.88 9.70 29.53
CA ALA A 390 -25.97 10.42 28.28
C ALA A 390 -26.68 9.63 27.18
N PHE A 391 -27.23 10.33 26.20
CA PHE A 391 -27.61 9.73 24.93
C PHE A 391 -26.33 9.52 24.11
N ARG A 392 -26.12 8.28 23.66
CA ARG A 392 -24.91 7.91 22.95
C ARG A 392 -25.21 7.57 21.50
N ILE A 393 -24.57 8.31 20.59
CA ILE A 393 -24.47 7.94 19.16
C ILE A 393 -23.19 7.15 19.00
N THR A 394 -23.25 5.94 18.42
CA THR A 394 -22.08 5.15 18.01
C THR A 394 -22.00 5.12 16.49
N PHE A 395 -20.84 5.48 15.94
CA PHE A 395 -20.59 5.52 14.51
C PHE A 395 -19.49 4.53 14.11
N ALA A 396 -19.78 3.74 13.09
CA ALA A 396 -18.83 2.86 12.41
C ALA A 396 -18.63 3.33 10.97
N GLY A 397 -17.40 3.19 10.46
CA GLY A 397 -17.08 3.52 9.09
C GLY A 397 -17.58 2.49 8.07
N ASP A 398 -16.84 2.35 6.97
CA ASP A 398 -17.26 1.61 5.79
C ASP A 398 -17.65 0.16 6.06
N LEU A 399 -18.94 -0.13 5.96
CA LEU A 399 -19.52 -1.47 5.89
C LEU A 399 -19.42 -1.94 4.44
N ILE A 400 -18.26 -2.46 4.06
CA ILE A 400 -17.91 -2.84 2.70
C ILE A 400 -17.60 -4.33 2.60
N LEU A 401 -18.06 -4.99 1.52
CA LEU A 401 -17.73 -6.38 1.19
C LEU A 401 -16.91 -6.43 -0.11
N LEU A 402 -15.65 -6.78 0.00
CA LEU A 402 -14.77 -7.07 -1.12
C LEU A 402 -14.99 -8.50 -1.66
N GLU A 403 -14.39 -8.83 -2.80
CA GLU A 403 -14.59 -10.14 -3.46
C GLU A 403 -14.34 -11.32 -2.52
N ASP A 404 -13.28 -11.26 -1.72
CA ASP A 404 -12.96 -12.33 -0.77
C ASP A 404 -14.01 -12.43 0.34
N GLN A 405 -14.50 -11.30 0.85
CA GLN A 405 -15.52 -11.29 1.90
C GLN A 405 -16.85 -11.81 1.40
N VAL A 406 -17.25 -11.46 0.17
CA VAL A 406 -18.48 -12.03 -0.44
C VAL A 406 -18.37 -13.55 -0.54
N LYS A 407 -17.21 -14.08 -0.96
CA LYS A 407 -16.99 -15.55 -1.05
C LYS A 407 -17.01 -16.23 0.31
N LEU A 408 -16.44 -15.59 1.32
CA LEU A 408 -16.35 -16.16 2.69
C LEU A 408 -17.70 -16.18 3.40
N GLY A 409 -18.59 -15.23 3.10
CA GLY A 409 -19.94 -15.20 3.67
C GLY A 409 -20.89 -16.25 3.11
N TYR A 410 -20.54 -16.94 2.00
CA TYR A 410 -21.39 -17.91 1.37
C TYR A 410 -21.42 -19.26 2.09
N ASN A 411 -22.61 -19.69 2.52
CA ASN A 411 -22.84 -21.00 3.14
C ASN A 411 -23.31 -22.02 2.09
N TYR A 412 -22.40 -22.89 1.65
CA TYR A 412 -22.66 -23.92 0.64
C TYR A 412 -23.72 -24.96 1.05
N LYS A 413 -24.00 -25.12 2.32
CA LYS A 413 -24.98 -26.10 2.81
C LYS A 413 -26.40 -25.57 2.71
N GLU A 414 -26.57 -24.28 2.93
CA GLU A 414 -27.87 -23.61 3.01
C GLU A 414 -28.18 -22.78 1.76
N ASP A 415 -27.23 -22.70 0.82
CA ASP A 415 -27.29 -21.89 -0.41
C ASP A 415 -27.68 -20.43 -0.11
N ASN A 416 -27.08 -19.86 0.92
CA ASN A 416 -27.31 -18.48 1.35
C ASN A 416 -26.04 -17.80 1.83
N TYR A 417 -26.13 -16.53 2.19
CA TYR A 417 -25.04 -15.75 2.76
C TYR A 417 -25.31 -15.45 4.24
N ASN A 418 -24.24 -15.39 5.05
CA ASN A 418 -24.32 -14.96 6.45
C ASN A 418 -23.05 -14.18 6.81
N TYR A 419 -23.21 -13.03 7.46
CA TYR A 419 -22.15 -12.13 7.90
C TYR A 419 -22.26 -11.76 9.38
N ASP A 420 -23.08 -12.46 10.17
CA ASP A 420 -23.31 -12.13 11.58
C ASP A 420 -22.03 -12.19 12.41
N ASP A 421 -21.13 -13.12 12.07
CA ASP A 421 -19.85 -13.28 12.76
C ASP A 421 -18.84 -12.15 12.48
N VAL A 422 -19.03 -11.35 11.41
CA VAL A 422 -18.26 -10.11 11.15
C VAL A 422 -18.40 -9.15 12.34
N PHE A 423 -19.57 -9.09 12.91
CA PHE A 423 -19.99 -8.16 13.96
C PHE A 423 -19.88 -8.72 15.37
N GLU A 424 -19.72 -10.03 15.53
CA GLU A 424 -19.89 -10.76 16.80
C GLU A 424 -19.24 -10.06 18.00
N ARG A 425 -17.99 -9.63 17.88
CA ARG A 425 -17.23 -8.98 18.96
C ARG A 425 -17.53 -7.48 19.11
N ALA A 426 -17.86 -6.79 18.04
CA ALA A 426 -18.21 -5.38 18.07
C ALA A 426 -19.70 -5.13 18.44
N LYS A 427 -20.56 -6.15 18.28
CA LYS A 427 -22.00 -6.06 18.52
C LYS A 427 -22.38 -5.50 19.90
N PRO A 428 -21.74 -5.88 21.02
CA PRO A 428 -22.09 -5.30 22.34
C PRO A 428 -21.92 -3.78 22.38
N TYR A 429 -20.93 -3.24 21.69
CA TYR A 429 -20.66 -1.80 21.61
C TYR A 429 -21.66 -1.07 20.73
N ILE A 430 -22.07 -1.70 19.61
CA ILE A 430 -23.02 -1.15 18.65
C ILE A 430 -24.44 -1.19 19.23
N SER A 431 -24.90 -2.37 19.64
CA SER A 431 -26.28 -2.59 20.10
C SER A 431 -26.62 -1.90 21.44
N SER A 432 -25.61 -1.50 22.21
CA SER A 432 -25.82 -0.73 23.45
C SER A 432 -25.87 0.78 23.23
N ALA A 433 -25.69 1.27 21.99
CA ALA A 433 -25.88 2.67 21.66
C ALA A 433 -27.37 3.05 21.66
N ASP A 434 -27.68 4.30 21.98
CA ASP A 434 -29.02 4.84 21.76
C ASP A 434 -29.29 5.01 20.26
N LEU A 435 -28.28 5.37 19.46
CA LEU A 435 -28.36 5.46 17.99
C LEU A 435 -27.05 4.95 17.38
N ALA A 436 -27.10 3.82 16.72
CA ALA A 436 -25.96 3.25 16.00
C ALA A 436 -26.04 3.56 14.51
N ILE A 437 -24.97 4.16 13.94
CA ILE A 437 -24.89 4.61 12.55
C ILE A 437 -23.70 3.94 11.86
N GLY A 438 -23.88 3.49 10.60
CA GLY A 438 -22.82 2.94 9.77
C GLY A 438 -22.85 3.51 8.36
N VAL A 439 -21.75 3.36 7.62
CA VAL A 439 -21.66 3.73 6.21
C VAL A 439 -21.84 2.49 5.35
N PHE A 440 -22.95 2.37 4.62
CA PHE A 440 -23.23 1.23 3.76
C PHE A 440 -22.60 1.51 2.38
N GLU A 441 -21.32 1.14 2.23
CA GLU A 441 -20.52 1.52 1.07
C GLU A 441 -20.63 0.52 -0.07
N GLY A 442 -21.73 0.57 -0.79
CA GLY A 442 -21.97 -0.22 -2.00
C GLY A 442 -23.44 -0.62 -2.18
N PRO A 443 -23.82 -1.01 -3.40
CA PRO A 443 -25.20 -1.40 -3.72
C PRO A 443 -25.50 -2.87 -3.43
N MET A 444 -26.79 -3.18 -3.27
CA MET A 444 -27.38 -4.52 -3.31
C MET A 444 -28.25 -4.67 -4.55
N ALA A 445 -27.63 -4.84 -5.71
CA ALA A 445 -28.27 -4.89 -7.02
C ALA A 445 -28.80 -6.28 -7.40
N GLY A 446 -28.63 -7.27 -6.54
CA GLY A 446 -29.05 -8.65 -6.76
C GLY A 446 -28.01 -9.53 -7.45
N LYS A 447 -28.18 -10.84 -7.35
CA LYS A 447 -27.29 -11.88 -7.88
C LYS A 447 -27.10 -11.78 -9.41
N GLU A 448 -28.15 -11.38 -10.12
CA GLU A 448 -28.15 -11.28 -11.59
C GLU A 448 -27.21 -10.22 -12.14
N LYS A 449 -26.92 -9.18 -11.36
CA LYS A 449 -25.96 -8.14 -11.70
C LYS A 449 -24.51 -8.53 -11.35
N GLY A 450 -24.30 -9.74 -10.80
CA GLY A 450 -23.00 -10.22 -10.33
C GLY A 450 -22.55 -9.52 -9.06
N TYR A 451 -22.15 -10.29 -8.03
CA TYR A 451 -21.62 -9.75 -6.77
C TYR A 451 -20.26 -9.08 -6.96
N THR A 452 -19.76 -8.46 -5.90
CA THR A 452 -18.48 -7.74 -5.88
C THR A 452 -17.35 -8.54 -6.51
N THR A 453 -16.63 -7.90 -7.43
CA THR A 453 -15.41 -8.44 -8.06
C THR A 453 -14.26 -7.48 -7.82
N GLY A 454 -13.19 -7.99 -7.23
CA GLY A 454 -12.00 -7.24 -6.92
C GLY A 454 -11.79 -6.99 -5.43
N ASN A 455 -10.54 -6.72 -5.09
CA ASN A 455 -10.06 -6.32 -3.78
C ASN A 455 -9.19 -5.07 -3.97
N PHE A 456 -8.89 -4.32 -2.92
CA PHE A 456 -8.08 -3.10 -3.03
C PHE A 456 -6.66 -3.33 -3.60
N ASP A 457 -6.12 -4.55 -3.48
CA ASP A 457 -4.72 -4.90 -3.78
C ASP A 457 -4.53 -5.76 -5.04
N ASP A 458 -5.61 -6.09 -5.78
CA ASP A 458 -5.56 -7.01 -6.92
C ASP A 458 -5.43 -6.31 -8.29
N GLY A 459 -5.42 -4.98 -8.30
CA GLY A 459 -5.32 -4.16 -9.52
C GLY A 459 -6.53 -4.22 -10.44
N LYS A 460 -7.63 -4.84 -10.01
CA LYS A 460 -8.90 -4.84 -10.74
C LYS A 460 -9.68 -3.56 -10.42
N LYS A 461 -10.52 -3.17 -11.36
CA LYS A 461 -11.52 -2.15 -11.08
C LYS A 461 -12.53 -2.70 -10.08
N LEU A 462 -12.71 -2.01 -8.97
CA LEU A 462 -13.60 -2.43 -7.91
C LEU A 462 -15.06 -2.10 -8.30
N TYR A 463 -15.88 -3.14 -8.43
CA TYR A 463 -17.31 -3.04 -8.66
C TYR A 463 -18.04 -3.73 -7.53
N LEU A 464 -18.64 -2.96 -6.65
CA LEU A 464 -19.35 -3.48 -5.48
C LEU A 464 -20.77 -3.92 -5.85
N ASN A 465 -21.20 -4.99 -5.22
CA ASN A 465 -22.57 -5.49 -5.16
C ASN A 465 -22.68 -6.55 -4.08
N PHE A 466 -23.41 -6.26 -3.04
CA PHE A 466 -23.49 -7.13 -1.87
C PHE A 466 -24.68 -8.08 -1.95
N PRO A 467 -24.60 -9.29 -1.34
CA PRO A 467 -25.76 -10.11 -1.06
C PRO A 467 -26.73 -9.40 -0.13
N ASP A 468 -28.05 -9.60 -0.34
CA ASP A 468 -29.10 -8.96 0.46
C ASP A 468 -29.01 -9.28 1.96
N GLU A 469 -28.49 -10.46 2.30
CA GLU A 469 -28.30 -10.95 3.67
C GLU A 469 -27.32 -10.08 4.46
N PHE A 470 -26.45 -9.32 3.80
CA PHE A 470 -25.54 -8.41 4.48
C PHE A 470 -26.31 -7.31 5.23
N ALA A 471 -27.39 -6.76 4.64
CA ALA A 471 -28.23 -5.79 5.33
C ALA A 471 -28.88 -6.38 6.60
N ALA A 472 -29.29 -7.66 6.53
CA ALA A 472 -29.84 -8.35 7.70
C ALA A 472 -28.78 -8.51 8.80
N SER A 473 -27.54 -8.87 8.46
CA SER A 473 -26.46 -8.96 9.43
C SER A 473 -26.09 -7.61 10.06
N VAL A 474 -26.09 -6.53 9.26
CA VAL A 474 -25.92 -5.16 9.77
C VAL A 474 -27.02 -4.79 10.76
N LYS A 475 -28.28 -5.08 10.43
CA LYS A 475 -29.42 -4.87 11.34
C LYS A 475 -29.30 -5.71 12.62
N ASN A 476 -28.93 -6.99 12.48
CA ASN A 476 -28.73 -7.91 13.61
C ASN A 476 -27.59 -7.46 14.53
N ALA A 477 -26.59 -6.77 14.00
CA ALA A 477 -25.50 -6.19 14.79
C ALA A 477 -25.96 -5.03 15.69
N GLY A 478 -27.13 -4.44 15.40
CA GLY A 478 -27.72 -3.38 16.20
C GLY A 478 -27.62 -1.99 15.58
N PHE A 479 -27.26 -1.88 14.29
CA PHE A 479 -27.32 -0.60 13.59
C PHE A 479 -28.77 -0.15 13.41
N ASP A 480 -29.01 1.11 13.71
CA ASP A 480 -30.32 1.77 13.55
C ASP A 480 -30.43 2.44 12.20
N LEU A 481 -29.37 3.14 11.76
CA LEU A 481 -29.34 3.97 10.57
C LEU A 481 -28.06 3.69 9.75
N VAL A 482 -28.19 3.66 8.42
CA VAL A 482 -27.03 3.66 7.54
C VAL A 482 -27.09 4.81 6.54
N THR A 483 -25.91 5.38 6.21
CA THR A 483 -25.80 6.27 5.06
C THR A 483 -25.43 5.49 3.81
N THR A 484 -26.07 5.83 2.70
CA THR A 484 -25.85 5.24 1.37
C THR A 484 -25.25 6.25 0.39
N ALA A 485 -24.98 7.48 0.81
CA ALA A 485 -24.27 8.49 0.01
C ALA A 485 -22.78 8.20 0.00
N ASN A 486 -22.29 7.48 -1.03
CA ASN A 486 -20.89 7.15 -1.20
C ASN A 486 -20.50 7.01 -2.69
N ASN A 487 -19.21 6.91 -2.98
CA ASN A 487 -18.68 6.82 -4.34
C ASN A 487 -19.06 5.51 -5.06
N HIS A 488 -19.45 4.47 -4.33
CA HIS A 488 -19.85 3.16 -4.88
C HIS A 488 -21.38 3.02 -5.08
N LEU A 489 -22.17 3.99 -4.67
CA LEU A 489 -23.64 3.97 -4.80
C LEU A 489 -24.11 3.52 -6.20
N MET A 490 -23.43 3.98 -7.25
CA MET A 490 -23.81 3.79 -8.65
C MET A 490 -23.03 2.66 -9.36
N ASP A 491 -22.34 1.79 -8.64
CA ASP A 491 -21.53 0.70 -9.24
C ASP A 491 -22.32 -0.28 -10.09
N LYS A 492 -23.61 -0.41 -9.86
CA LYS A 492 -24.55 -1.23 -10.64
C LYS A 492 -25.65 -0.37 -11.28
N GLY A 493 -25.37 0.90 -11.47
CA GLY A 493 -26.28 1.86 -12.11
C GLY A 493 -27.47 2.25 -11.23
N GLU A 494 -28.37 3.02 -11.80
CA GLU A 494 -29.57 3.54 -11.14
C GLU A 494 -30.45 2.45 -10.53
N GLU A 495 -30.67 1.35 -11.28
CA GLU A 495 -31.47 0.22 -10.82
C GLU A 495 -30.87 -0.43 -9.58
N GLY A 496 -29.54 -0.57 -9.56
CA GLY A 496 -28.82 -1.11 -8.41
C GLY A 496 -28.95 -0.22 -7.17
N ALA A 497 -28.81 1.09 -7.33
CA ALA A 497 -29.00 2.05 -6.26
C ALA A 497 -30.43 2.01 -5.69
N LYS A 498 -31.45 2.04 -6.54
CA LYS A 498 -32.87 1.97 -6.13
C LYS A 498 -33.21 0.66 -5.42
N ARG A 499 -32.72 -0.47 -5.97
CA ARG A 499 -32.94 -1.79 -5.34
C ARG A 499 -32.31 -1.86 -3.95
N THR A 500 -31.17 -1.22 -3.76
CA THR A 500 -30.53 -1.14 -2.43
C THR A 500 -31.48 -0.56 -1.39
N LEU A 501 -32.17 0.52 -1.72
CA LEU A 501 -33.16 1.13 -0.82
C LEU A 501 -34.32 0.19 -0.52
N GLU A 502 -34.79 -0.55 -1.53
CA GLU A 502 -35.88 -1.55 -1.34
C GLU A 502 -35.43 -2.69 -0.40
N VAL A 503 -34.18 -3.15 -0.49
CA VAL A 503 -33.64 -4.18 0.40
C VAL A 503 -33.50 -3.65 1.83
N LEU A 504 -33.01 -2.41 2.00
CA LEU A 504 -32.92 -1.78 3.32
C LEU A 504 -34.29 -1.56 3.95
N ASP A 505 -35.26 -1.06 3.19
CA ASP A 505 -36.64 -0.92 3.61
C ASP A 505 -37.24 -2.28 4.07
N LYS A 506 -37.06 -3.33 3.27
CA LYS A 506 -37.55 -4.68 3.57
C LYS A 506 -36.88 -5.27 4.83
N THR A 507 -35.60 -4.96 5.06
CA THR A 507 -34.87 -5.40 6.24
C THR A 507 -35.25 -4.61 7.49
N GLY A 508 -35.89 -3.45 7.32
CA GLY A 508 -36.22 -2.53 8.39
C GLY A 508 -34.96 -1.82 8.96
N LEU A 509 -33.94 -1.65 8.13
CA LEU A 509 -32.76 -0.87 8.46
C LEU A 509 -32.97 0.55 7.90
N ASP A 510 -33.07 1.53 8.78
CA ASP A 510 -33.24 2.92 8.39
C ASP A 510 -32.04 3.40 7.56
N HIS A 511 -32.29 4.26 6.58
CA HIS A 511 -31.26 4.74 5.68
C HIS A 511 -31.44 6.21 5.26
N THR A 512 -30.38 6.82 4.82
CA THR A 512 -30.36 8.18 4.27
C THR A 512 -29.25 8.32 3.21
N GLY A 513 -29.28 9.40 2.43
CA GLY A 513 -28.21 9.77 1.52
C GLY A 513 -28.42 9.38 0.07
N SER A 514 -29.33 8.46 -0.24
CA SER A 514 -29.76 8.17 -1.61
C SER A 514 -31.28 8.04 -1.72
N TYR A 515 -31.82 8.26 -2.93
CA TYR A 515 -33.25 8.48 -3.16
C TYR A 515 -33.72 7.79 -4.44
N LYS A 516 -35.01 7.38 -4.44
CA LYS A 516 -35.63 6.64 -5.55
C LYS A 516 -35.97 7.54 -6.76
N ASP A 517 -36.31 8.79 -6.47
CA ASP A 517 -36.67 9.81 -7.46
C ASP A 517 -36.56 11.22 -6.86
N ALA A 518 -36.85 12.23 -7.68
CA ALA A 518 -36.75 13.63 -7.25
C ALA A 518 -37.74 14.02 -6.13
N ALA A 519 -38.93 13.39 -6.12
CA ALA A 519 -39.94 13.64 -5.07
C ALA A 519 -39.50 13.01 -3.74
N ASP A 520 -38.90 11.84 -3.81
CA ASP A 520 -38.31 11.16 -2.65
C ASP A 520 -37.14 11.99 -2.09
N LYS A 521 -36.23 12.49 -2.94
CA LYS A 521 -35.16 13.38 -2.54
C LYS A 521 -35.68 14.63 -1.84
N GLU A 522 -36.65 15.33 -2.44
CA GLU A 522 -37.20 16.54 -1.87
C GLU A 522 -37.79 16.29 -0.48
N LYS A 523 -38.44 15.15 -0.29
CA LYS A 523 -39.07 14.77 0.97
C LYS A 523 -38.06 14.32 2.03
N ASN A 524 -37.05 13.51 1.64
CA ASN A 524 -36.24 12.71 2.54
C ASN A 524 -34.74 13.13 2.60
N ARG A 525 -34.32 14.18 1.86
CA ARG A 525 -32.91 14.64 1.89
C ARG A 525 -32.47 15.14 3.25
N ILE A 526 -33.42 15.47 4.12
CA ILE A 526 -33.19 15.74 5.54
C ILE A 526 -33.94 14.63 6.29
N LYS A 527 -33.22 13.66 6.78
CA LYS A 527 -33.78 12.57 7.58
C LYS A 527 -33.94 13.04 9.02
N LEU A 528 -35.16 12.98 9.53
CA LEU A 528 -35.42 13.27 10.94
C LEU A 528 -35.45 11.97 11.73
N VAL A 529 -34.57 11.88 12.72
CA VAL A 529 -34.51 10.78 13.69
C VAL A 529 -34.96 11.31 15.04
N GLU A 530 -35.93 10.65 15.62
CA GLU A 530 -36.42 10.98 16.97
C GLU A 530 -36.34 9.75 17.84
N LYS A 531 -35.50 9.80 18.89
CA LYS A 531 -35.27 8.65 19.76
C LYS A 531 -35.00 9.15 21.19
N ASP A 532 -35.68 8.59 22.16
CA ASP A 532 -35.55 8.89 23.60
C ASP A 532 -35.62 10.39 23.92
N GLY A 533 -36.49 11.11 23.23
CA GLY A 533 -36.71 12.56 23.43
C GLY A 533 -35.62 13.46 22.86
N ILE A 534 -34.73 12.91 22.01
CA ILE A 534 -33.75 13.68 21.22
C ILE A 534 -34.14 13.63 19.76
N LYS A 535 -34.23 14.79 19.12
CA LYS A 535 -34.61 14.98 17.73
C LYS A 535 -33.40 15.44 16.91
N ILE A 536 -32.98 14.62 15.96
CA ILE A 536 -31.77 14.84 15.17
C ILE A 536 -32.12 14.99 13.70
N ALA A 537 -31.74 16.09 13.08
CA ALA A 537 -31.81 16.25 11.62
C ALA A 537 -30.49 15.72 11.02
N VAL A 538 -30.60 14.72 10.17
CA VAL A 538 -29.47 14.05 9.53
C VAL A 538 -29.36 14.48 8.07
N LEU A 539 -28.21 15.01 7.70
CA LEU A 539 -27.84 15.39 6.34
C LEU A 539 -26.71 14.44 5.85
N SER A 540 -26.81 13.95 4.64
CA SER A 540 -25.82 13.02 4.10
C SER A 540 -25.39 13.42 2.69
N TYR A 541 -24.07 13.40 2.44
CA TYR A 541 -23.48 13.87 1.19
C TYR A 541 -22.39 12.94 0.70
N THR A 542 -22.19 12.87 -0.62
CA THR A 542 -21.00 12.23 -1.22
C THR A 542 -20.23 13.18 -2.10
N PHE A 543 -18.93 12.97 -2.19
CA PHE A 543 -18.00 13.81 -2.94
C PHE A 543 -17.93 13.42 -4.44
N CYS A 544 -18.11 12.15 -4.78
CA CYS A 544 -18.02 11.67 -6.16
C CYS A 544 -18.77 10.34 -6.36
N SER A 545 -18.74 9.86 -7.59
CA SER A 545 -19.04 8.47 -7.93
C SER A 545 -17.91 7.90 -8.80
N ASN A 546 -17.63 6.59 -8.63
CA ASN A 546 -16.61 5.91 -9.40
C ASN A 546 -17.00 5.63 -10.85
N TYR A 547 -18.31 5.67 -11.18
CA TYR A 547 -18.82 5.20 -12.45
C TYR A 547 -19.78 6.16 -13.16
N VAL A 548 -20.20 7.19 -12.48
CA VAL A 548 -21.05 8.25 -13.02
C VAL A 548 -20.32 9.58 -12.85
N SER A 549 -20.37 10.44 -13.84
CA SER A 549 -19.70 11.74 -13.75
C SER A 549 -20.35 12.61 -12.67
N ASN A 550 -19.56 13.45 -12.01
CA ASN A 550 -20.12 14.41 -11.06
C ASN A 550 -21.12 15.38 -11.73
N GLU A 551 -20.94 15.68 -13.00
CA GLU A 551 -21.89 16.51 -13.78
C GLU A 551 -23.27 15.85 -13.84
N ASP A 552 -23.34 14.53 -14.11
CA ASP A 552 -24.59 13.80 -14.16
C ASP A 552 -25.28 13.70 -12.79
N LEU A 553 -24.50 13.68 -11.70
CA LEU A 553 -25.00 13.64 -10.33
C LEU A 553 -25.38 15.03 -9.78
N ILE A 554 -24.83 16.11 -10.34
CA ILE A 554 -25.09 17.47 -9.88
C ILE A 554 -26.20 18.14 -10.71
N ASP A 555 -26.10 18.02 -12.05
CA ASP A 555 -26.96 18.75 -13.01
C ASP A 555 -27.63 17.85 -14.04
N GLY A 556 -27.21 16.58 -14.14
CA GLY A 556 -27.70 15.66 -15.15
C GLY A 556 -28.85 14.75 -14.70
N GLN A 557 -28.98 13.64 -15.43
CA GLN A 557 -30.12 12.71 -15.28
C GLN A 557 -30.19 12.02 -13.89
N TYR A 558 -29.07 11.97 -13.15
CA TYR A 558 -29.00 11.32 -11.84
C TYR A 558 -28.94 12.33 -10.68
N SER A 559 -29.24 13.61 -10.92
CA SER A 559 -29.15 14.65 -9.89
C SER A 559 -30.06 14.46 -8.68
N TYR A 560 -31.06 13.60 -8.82
CA TYR A 560 -31.94 13.25 -7.71
C TYR A 560 -31.40 12.15 -6.81
N ILE A 561 -30.47 11.28 -7.30
CA ILE A 561 -30.16 10.01 -6.65
C ILE A 561 -29.40 10.14 -5.34
N THR A 562 -28.65 11.20 -5.18
CA THR A 562 -27.92 11.52 -3.94
C THR A 562 -27.71 13.03 -3.79
N SER A 563 -27.26 13.47 -2.61
CA SER A 563 -26.81 14.85 -2.38
C SER A 563 -25.30 14.92 -2.53
N MET A 564 -24.84 15.86 -3.37
CA MET A 564 -23.44 15.98 -3.74
C MET A 564 -22.75 17.14 -3.02
N ILE A 565 -21.48 16.92 -2.68
CA ILE A 565 -20.49 17.95 -2.42
C ILE A 565 -19.33 17.67 -3.37
N ALA A 566 -18.69 18.67 -3.96
CA ALA A 566 -17.58 18.43 -4.87
C ALA A 566 -16.70 19.68 -4.99
N GLY A 567 -15.41 19.47 -5.20
CA GLY A 567 -14.40 20.50 -5.40
C GLY A 567 -14.47 21.64 -4.36
N THR A 568 -13.47 22.47 -4.31
CA THR A 568 -13.45 23.66 -3.41
C THR A 568 -13.33 24.95 -4.18
N LYS A 569 -13.51 24.91 -5.50
CA LYS A 569 -13.37 26.07 -6.39
C LYS A 569 -14.30 25.96 -7.59
N GLY A 570 -14.72 27.13 -8.10
CA GLY A 570 -15.46 27.26 -9.35
C GLY A 570 -16.99 27.21 -9.17
N LYS A 571 -17.69 27.34 -10.29
CA LYS A 571 -19.17 27.50 -10.29
C LYS A 571 -19.93 26.32 -9.68
N GLN A 572 -19.41 25.10 -9.84
CA GLN A 572 -20.04 23.91 -9.23
C GLN A 572 -19.93 23.97 -7.71
N PHE A 573 -18.77 24.34 -7.18
CA PHE A 573 -18.59 24.53 -5.73
C PHE A 573 -19.57 25.55 -5.17
N ASP A 574 -19.69 26.75 -5.80
CA ASP A 574 -20.59 27.80 -5.35
C ASP A 574 -22.04 27.33 -5.34
N LYS A 575 -22.46 26.57 -6.35
CA LYS A 575 -23.79 25.98 -6.45
C LYS A 575 -24.06 24.98 -5.33
N LEU A 576 -23.15 24.04 -5.11
CA LEU A 576 -23.29 22.99 -4.09
C LEU A 576 -23.23 23.59 -2.67
N LYS A 577 -22.38 24.60 -2.46
CA LYS A 577 -22.34 25.33 -1.22
C LYS A 577 -23.68 26.01 -0.93
N ALA A 578 -24.29 26.69 -1.92
CA ALA A 578 -25.59 27.30 -1.76
C ALA A 578 -26.69 26.26 -1.47
N GLN A 579 -26.61 25.08 -2.09
CA GLN A 579 -27.53 23.97 -1.78
C GLN A 579 -27.39 23.47 -0.35
N VAL A 580 -26.16 23.29 0.12
CA VAL A 580 -25.87 22.92 1.53
C VAL A 580 -26.42 23.97 2.49
N GLU A 581 -26.22 25.25 2.21
CA GLU A 581 -26.75 26.36 3.04
C GLU A 581 -28.29 26.30 3.12
N GLU A 582 -28.97 26.00 2.00
CA GLU A 582 -30.43 25.83 1.97
C GLU A 582 -30.87 24.57 2.72
N ASP A 583 -30.13 23.45 2.60
CA ASP A 583 -30.40 22.22 3.35
C ASP A 583 -30.34 22.46 4.85
N PHE A 584 -29.32 23.18 5.33
CA PHE A 584 -29.22 23.55 6.74
C PHE A 584 -30.34 24.48 7.22
N LYS A 585 -30.76 25.43 6.38
CA LYS A 585 -31.90 26.29 6.67
C LYS A 585 -33.20 25.50 6.81
N GLN A 586 -33.41 24.53 5.92
CA GLN A 586 -34.57 23.64 5.99
C GLN A 586 -34.47 22.69 7.21
N ALA A 587 -33.27 22.12 7.49
CA ALA A 587 -33.08 21.30 8.69
C ALA A 587 -33.45 22.09 9.96
N LYS A 588 -33.01 23.33 10.09
CA LYS A 588 -33.37 24.19 11.23
C LYS A 588 -34.86 24.46 11.32
N SER A 589 -35.58 24.56 10.20
CA SER A 589 -37.04 24.77 10.18
C SER A 589 -37.83 23.64 10.81
N LEU A 590 -37.25 22.42 10.83
CA LEU A 590 -37.81 21.22 11.49
C LEU A 590 -37.67 21.26 13.02
N SER A 591 -36.96 22.27 13.55
CA SER A 591 -36.71 22.44 14.97
C SER A 591 -36.07 21.19 15.62
N PRO A 592 -34.95 20.69 15.09
CA PRO A 592 -34.22 19.57 15.71
C PRO A 592 -33.46 20.10 16.95
N ASP A 593 -33.14 19.17 17.87
CA ASP A 593 -32.18 19.46 18.96
C ASP A 593 -30.77 19.56 18.44
N LEU A 594 -30.42 18.70 17.46
CA LEU A 594 -29.09 18.59 16.88
C LEU A 594 -29.15 18.41 15.35
N ILE A 595 -28.14 18.91 14.64
CA ILE A 595 -27.91 18.67 13.23
C ILE A 595 -26.67 17.79 13.08
N LEU A 596 -26.86 16.59 12.53
CA LEU A 596 -25.82 15.62 12.21
C LEU A 596 -25.54 15.60 10.71
N VAL A 597 -24.28 15.66 10.32
CA VAL A 597 -23.84 15.54 8.92
C VAL A 597 -23.01 14.28 8.73
N LEU A 598 -23.32 13.52 7.68
CA LEU A 598 -22.64 12.29 7.28
C LEU A 598 -22.00 12.51 5.89
N PRO A 599 -20.79 13.10 5.81
CA PRO A 599 -20.11 13.34 4.54
C PRO A 599 -19.17 12.21 4.20
N HIS A 600 -19.27 11.68 2.97
CA HIS A 600 -18.36 10.70 2.41
C HIS A 600 -17.36 11.39 1.47
N ILE A 601 -16.19 11.76 2.00
CA ILE A 601 -15.20 12.64 1.36
C ILE A 601 -13.82 12.45 1.98
N GLY A 602 -12.77 12.66 1.20
CA GLY A 602 -11.37 12.66 1.62
C GLY A 602 -10.45 11.97 0.64
N THR A 603 -9.17 11.98 0.92
CA THR A 603 -8.17 11.25 0.14
C THR A 603 -7.96 9.87 0.75
N GLN A 604 -8.19 8.81 -0.05
CA GLN A 604 -8.03 7.43 0.40
C GLN A 604 -6.63 7.15 0.96
N PHE A 605 -6.59 6.40 2.08
CA PHE A 605 -5.38 5.91 2.75
C PHE A 605 -4.49 7.01 3.34
N LEU A 606 -5.06 8.16 3.64
CA LEU A 606 -4.40 9.27 4.32
C LEU A 606 -4.98 9.43 5.73
N ASN A 607 -4.13 9.37 6.77
CA ASN A 607 -4.56 9.48 8.17
C ASN A 607 -4.86 10.91 8.64
N TRP A 608 -4.93 11.87 7.73
CA TRP A 608 -5.15 13.29 8.03
C TRP A 608 -6.11 13.89 7.02
N PRO A 609 -7.00 14.75 7.50
CA PRO A 609 -7.95 15.42 6.63
C PRO A 609 -7.25 16.17 5.50
N ASP A 610 -7.73 15.99 4.29
CA ASP A 610 -7.28 16.77 3.16
C ASP A 610 -7.98 18.14 3.11
N LYS A 611 -7.54 18.96 2.16
CA LYS A 611 -8.09 20.31 2.01
C LYS A 611 -9.59 20.32 1.66
N GLU A 612 -10.06 19.33 0.94
CA GLU A 612 -11.48 19.24 0.55
C GLU A 612 -12.34 18.95 1.78
N GLN A 613 -11.91 17.99 2.63
CA GLN A 613 -12.57 17.73 3.91
C GLN A 613 -12.58 19.00 4.79
N GLU A 614 -11.44 19.66 4.95
CA GLU A 614 -11.32 20.85 5.80
C GLU A 614 -12.29 21.98 5.37
N VAL A 615 -12.38 22.24 4.06
CA VAL A 615 -13.25 23.29 3.53
C VAL A 615 -14.72 22.93 3.73
N TRP A 616 -15.14 21.70 3.39
CA TRP A 616 -16.53 21.30 3.53
C TRP A 616 -16.95 21.18 4.99
N PHE A 617 -16.11 20.64 5.85
CA PHE A 617 -16.42 20.52 7.29
C PHE A 617 -16.53 21.90 7.93
N LYS A 618 -15.70 22.85 7.52
CA LYS A 618 -15.86 24.25 7.95
C LYS A 618 -17.19 24.84 7.49
N ILE A 619 -17.62 24.58 6.24
CA ILE A 619 -18.93 25.03 5.74
C ILE A 619 -20.07 24.44 6.58
N PHE A 620 -20.00 23.16 6.92
CA PHE A 620 -21.02 22.51 7.77
C PHE A 620 -21.06 23.14 9.17
N LYS A 621 -19.89 23.35 9.80
CA LYS A 621 -19.78 24.00 11.12
C LYS A 621 -20.32 25.42 11.11
N ASP A 622 -19.95 26.22 10.10
CA ASP A 622 -20.40 27.60 9.94
C ASP A 622 -21.92 27.67 9.73
N ASN A 623 -22.52 26.66 9.10
CA ASN A 623 -23.95 26.53 8.90
C ASN A 623 -24.70 25.90 10.08
N GLY A 624 -24.01 25.50 11.15
CA GLY A 624 -24.59 25.04 12.39
C GLY A 624 -24.76 23.54 12.54
N ALA A 625 -23.87 22.74 11.92
CA ALA A 625 -23.71 21.35 12.29
C ALA A 625 -23.27 21.24 13.75
N ASP A 626 -23.91 20.37 14.51
CA ASP A 626 -23.50 20.03 15.87
C ASP A 626 -22.58 18.79 15.87
N ILE A 627 -22.81 17.85 14.94
CA ILE A 627 -22.06 16.61 14.81
C ILE A 627 -21.70 16.37 13.33
N ILE A 628 -20.43 16.05 13.03
CA ILE A 628 -19.97 15.65 11.71
C ILE A 628 -19.25 14.30 11.84
N LEU A 629 -19.77 13.29 11.15
CA LEU A 629 -19.21 11.94 11.13
C LEU A 629 -18.85 11.60 9.69
N GLY A 630 -17.59 11.87 9.33
CA GLY A 630 -17.04 11.68 8.00
C GLY A 630 -16.54 10.27 7.75
N ASP A 631 -16.40 9.94 6.45
CA ASP A 631 -15.90 8.65 5.98
C ASP A 631 -15.34 8.75 4.56
N HIS A 632 -14.82 7.67 3.96
CA HIS A 632 -14.20 7.49 2.65
C HIS A 632 -12.69 7.25 2.66
N PRO A 633 -11.85 7.87 3.53
CA PRO A 633 -10.40 7.61 3.52
C PRO A 633 -9.99 6.15 3.79
N HIS A 634 -10.87 5.29 4.27
CA HIS A 634 -10.64 3.87 4.60
C HIS A 634 -9.59 3.61 5.70
N VAL A 635 -9.11 4.67 6.33
CA VAL A 635 -8.16 4.63 7.46
C VAL A 635 -8.59 5.59 8.54
N VAL A 636 -8.10 5.37 9.75
CA VAL A 636 -8.43 6.24 10.88
C VAL A 636 -7.89 7.65 10.65
N GLU A 637 -8.77 8.63 10.81
CA GLU A 637 -8.45 10.06 10.84
C GLU A 637 -8.81 10.68 12.20
N PRO A 638 -8.40 11.92 12.50
CA PRO A 638 -8.64 12.56 13.78
C PRO A 638 -10.10 12.68 14.20
N VAL A 639 -10.29 12.84 15.52
CA VAL A 639 -11.54 13.24 16.15
C VAL A 639 -11.30 14.54 16.91
N GLU A 640 -12.26 15.46 16.90
CA GLU A 640 -12.16 16.71 17.62
C GLU A 640 -13.49 17.21 18.18
N ILE A 641 -13.42 17.98 19.26
CA ILE A 641 -14.55 18.75 19.79
C ILE A 641 -14.08 20.20 19.92
N GLU A 642 -14.70 21.08 19.19
CA GLU A 642 -14.38 22.50 19.20
C GLU A 642 -15.59 23.38 19.56
N THR A 643 -15.37 24.64 19.88
CA THR A 643 -16.45 25.58 20.09
C THR A 643 -16.59 26.48 18.86
N VAL A 644 -17.73 26.39 18.18
CA VAL A 644 -18.05 27.18 17.00
C VAL A 644 -19.30 28.01 17.32
N ASN A 645 -19.24 29.30 17.18
CA ASN A 645 -20.36 30.21 17.47
C ASN A 645 -21.00 29.98 18.86
N GLY A 646 -20.19 29.63 19.87
CA GLY A 646 -20.64 29.42 21.26
C GLY A 646 -21.23 28.03 21.53
N LYS A 647 -21.28 27.11 20.53
CA LYS A 647 -21.73 25.72 20.66
C LYS A 647 -20.58 24.75 20.53
N LYS A 648 -20.65 23.64 21.22
CA LYS A 648 -19.73 22.50 21.03
C LYS A 648 -20.09 21.76 19.74
N VAL A 649 -19.11 21.51 18.88
CA VAL A 649 -19.25 20.75 17.65
C VAL A 649 -18.32 19.55 17.72
N PHE A 650 -18.88 18.36 17.54
CA PHE A 650 -18.13 17.11 17.46
C PHE A 650 -17.81 16.78 16.01
N THR A 651 -16.57 16.45 15.71
CA THR A 651 -16.14 16.04 14.37
C THR A 651 -15.30 14.77 14.46
N ALA A 652 -15.71 13.69 13.75
CA ALA A 652 -14.84 12.59 13.40
C ALA A 652 -14.61 12.65 11.89
N TYR A 653 -13.36 12.65 11.46
CA TYR A 653 -13.05 12.75 10.03
C TYR A 653 -13.20 11.41 9.30
N CYS A 654 -12.69 10.31 9.85
CA CYS A 654 -12.91 8.95 9.36
C CYS A 654 -12.58 7.91 10.43
N PRO A 655 -13.45 6.92 10.68
CA PRO A 655 -13.14 5.82 11.61
C PRO A 655 -12.41 4.65 10.96
N GLY A 656 -12.20 4.66 9.64
CA GLY A 656 -11.62 3.55 8.86
C GLY A 656 -12.64 2.47 8.50
N ASN A 657 -12.21 1.48 7.72
CA ASN A 657 -13.06 0.34 7.35
C ASN A 657 -13.51 -0.46 8.57
N PHE A 658 -14.80 -0.79 8.68
CA PHE A 658 -15.30 -1.54 9.82
C PHE A 658 -14.64 -2.94 9.94
N ALA A 659 -14.53 -3.67 8.84
CA ALA A 659 -13.89 -4.98 8.80
C ALA A 659 -13.26 -5.25 7.43
N ASN A 660 -11.95 -4.98 7.29
CA ASN A 660 -11.22 -5.19 6.04
C ASN A 660 -9.78 -5.61 6.32
N LYS A 661 -9.22 -6.51 5.52
CA LYS A 661 -7.84 -6.97 5.70
C LYS A 661 -6.80 -6.28 4.82
N TYR A 662 -7.11 -5.15 4.20
CA TYR A 662 -6.17 -4.45 3.33
C TYR A 662 -4.99 -3.87 4.13
N ARG A 663 -4.02 -4.74 4.40
CA ARG A 663 -2.94 -4.54 5.38
C ARG A 663 -1.90 -3.52 4.96
N GLU A 664 -1.68 -3.34 3.66
CA GLU A 664 -0.62 -2.44 3.15
C GLU A 664 -0.90 -0.97 3.46
N ASN A 665 -2.20 -0.59 3.50
CA ASN A 665 -2.63 0.78 3.77
C ASN A 665 -3.48 0.89 5.05
N GLN A 666 -3.19 0.10 6.08
CA GLN A 666 -3.88 0.16 7.39
C GLN A 666 -5.38 -0.14 7.33
N GLY A 667 -5.87 -0.79 6.27
CA GLY A 667 -7.29 -1.13 6.14
C GLY A 667 -7.80 -2.15 7.14
N ASP A 668 -6.90 -2.81 7.88
CA ASP A 668 -7.20 -3.71 9.02
C ASP A 668 -7.30 -2.96 10.37
N THR A 669 -7.21 -1.62 10.34
CA THR A 669 -7.20 -0.73 11.51
C THR A 669 -8.39 0.20 11.45
N SER A 670 -9.25 0.16 12.47
CA SER A 670 -10.44 1.03 12.54
C SER A 670 -10.84 1.32 13.99
N MET A 671 -11.88 2.12 14.16
CA MET A 671 -12.44 2.40 15.48
C MET A 671 -13.95 2.60 15.39
N LEU A 672 -14.67 2.32 16.47
CA LEU A 672 -15.98 2.92 16.68
C LEU A 672 -15.79 4.29 17.31
N VAL A 673 -16.62 5.23 16.92
CA VAL A 673 -16.63 6.61 17.47
C VAL A 673 -17.93 6.84 18.20
N ASP A 674 -17.85 7.29 19.44
CA ASP A 674 -19.00 7.61 20.26
C ASP A 674 -19.13 9.12 20.45
N VAL A 675 -20.36 9.63 20.38
CA VAL A 675 -20.72 11.01 20.76
C VAL A 675 -21.69 10.94 21.92
N TYR A 676 -21.39 11.65 23.00
CA TYR A 676 -22.22 11.69 24.22
C TYR A 676 -22.94 13.02 24.34
N ILE A 677 -24.24 12.95 24.46
CA ILE A 677 -25.16 14.09 24.49
C ILE A 677 -25.94 14.05 25.80
N ASP A 678 -25.92 15.12 26.54
CA ASP A 678 -26.72 15.25 27.76
C ASP A 678 -28.22 15.25 27.39
N ARG A 679 -28.99 14.34 28.03
CA ARG A 679 -30.39 14.11 27.67
C ARG A 679 -31.31 15.29 27.98
N ASP A 680 -30.96 16.11 28.97
CA ASP A 680 -31.75 17.25 29.40
C ASP A 680 -31.41 18.51 28.62
N THR A 681 -30.12 18.86 28.53
CA THR A 681 -29.65 20.09 27.88
C THR A 681 -29.49 19.96 26.37
N LYS A 682 -29.47 18.70 25.82
CA LYS A 682 -29.21 18.38 24.41
C LYS A 682 -27.84 18.84 23.93
N GLN A 683 -26.91 19.06 24.84
CA GLN A 683 -25.56 19.49 24.52
C GLN A 683 -24.56 18.32 24.45
N ILE A 684 -23.55 18.43 23.58
CA ILE A 684 -22.45 17.49 23.51
C ILE A 684 -21.58 17.63 24.75
N ILE A 685 -21.47 16.58 25.55
CA ILE A 685 -20.66 16.55 26.77
C ILE A 685 -19.29 15.89 26.55
N GLY A 686 -19.12 15.16 25.46
CA GLY A 686 -17.87 14.54 25.13
C GLY A 686 -17.98 13.49 24.03
N GLY A 687 -16.94 12.71 23.89
CA GLY A 687 -16.85 11.60 22.94
C GLY A 687 -16.07 10.41 23.48
N GLY A 688 -15.99 9.39 22.66
CA GLY A 688 -15.19 8.21 22.95
C GLY A 688 -14.80 7.47 21.69
N ILE A 689 -13.81 6.57 21.82
CA ILE A 689 -13.47 5.63 20.76
C ILE A 689 -13.27 4.22 21.32
N VAL A 690 -13.63 3.22 20.51
CA VAL A 690 -13.29 1.81 20.75
C VAL A 690 -12.34 1.37 19.63
N PRO A 691 -11.05 1.14 19.91
CA PRO A 691 -10.09 0.68 18.91
C PRO A 691 -10.43 -0.72 18.40
N LEU A 692 -10.45 -0.91 17.09
CA LEU A 692 -10.76 -2.18 16.42
C LEU A 692 -9.56 -2.64 15.57
N TYR A 693 -9.43 -3.95 15.48
CA TYR A 693 -8.57 -4.64 14.54
C TYR A 693 -9.39 -5.64 13.73
N THR A 694 -9.14 -5.76 12.44
CA THR A 694 -9.77 -6.77 11.60
C THR A 694 -9.04 -8.09 11.69
N TYR A 695 -9.59 -9.05 12.40
CA TYR A 695 -9.14 -10.44 12.41
C TYR A 695 -9.69 -11.19 11.20
N ALA A 696 -8.79 -11.74 10.38
CA ALA A 696 -9.12 -12.44 9.14
C ALA A 696 -8.67 -13.92 9.21
N PRO A 697 -9.43 -14.79 9.91
CA PRO A 697 -9.08 -16.20 10.04
C PRO A 697 -9.21 -16.92 8.68
N ALA A 698 -8.35 -17.89 8.44
CA ALA A 698 -8.34 -18.62 7.17
C ALA A 698 -9.69 -19.32 6.89
N GLY A 699 -10.29 -19.02 5.73
CA GLY A 699 -11.54 -19.63 5.29
C GLY A 699 -12.80 -19.23 6.07
N LYS A 700 -12.75 -18.14 6.84
CA LYS A 700 -13.88 -17.58 7.57
C LYS A 700 -14.03 -16.09 7.28
N ASN A 701 -15.20 -15.53 7.60
CA ASN A 701 -15.43 -14.09 7.51
C ASN A 701 -14.39 -13.28 8.31
N TYR A 702 -14.08 -12.09 7.81
CA TYR A 702 -13.30 -11.11 8.55
C TYR A 702 -14.14 -10.56 9.68
N ARG A 703 -13.53 -10.36 10.85
CA ARG A 703 -14.22 -9.96 12.07
C ARG A 703 -13.66 -8.64 12.59
N ALA A 704 -14.53 -7.71 12.90
CA ALA A 704 -14.14 -6.50 13.63
C ALA A 704 -14.01 -6.87 15.12
N VAL A 705 -12.78 -6.81 15.64
CA VAL A 705 -12.47 -7.24 17.02
C VAL A 705 -11.95 -6.04 17.81
N PRO A 706 -12.56 -5.70 18.96
CA PRO A 706 -11.98 -4.72 19.87
C PRO A 706 -10.58 -5.14 20.30
N ILE A 707 -9.62 -4.23 20.19
CA ILE A 707 -8.21 -4.54 20.56
C ILE A 707 -8.12 -4.85 22.06
N TYR A 708 -9.00 -4.28 22.86
CA TYR A 708 -9.14 -4.64 24.28
C TYR A 708 -9.38 -6.14 24.49
N ASP A 709 -10.25 -6.76 23.68
CA ASP A 709 -10.54 -8.20 23.78
C ASP A 709 -9.31 -9.03 23.39
N ILE A 710 -8.54 -8.59 22.38
CA ILE A 710 -7.30 -9.28 21.96
C ILE A 710 -6.27 -9.34 23.09
N VAL A 711 -6.21 -8.30 23.90
CA VAL A 711 -5.28 -8.22 25.03
C VAL A 711 -5.79 -8.99 26.26
N ASN A 712 -7.10 -8.94 26.54
CA ASN A 712 -7.67 -9.37 27.82
C ASN A 712 -8.49 -10.67 27.75
N ASP A 713 -8.87 -11.18 26.57
CA ASP A 713 -9.55 -12.47 26.39
C ASP A 713 -8.53 -13.56 25.98
N GLU A 714 -8.11 -14.39 26.94
CA GLU A 714 -7.14 -15.46 26.71
C GLU A 714 -7.60 -16.48 25.66
N LYS A 715 -8.92 -16.74 25.54
CA LYS A 715 -9.45 -17.69 24.55
C LYS A 715 -9.31 -17.13 23.15
N LEU A 716 -9.68 -15.87 22.95
CA LEU A 716 -9.50 -15.19 21.68
C LEU A 716 -8.01 -15.10 21.33
N ARG A 717 -7.17 -14.71 22.30
CA ARG A 717 -5.73 -14.60 22.07
C ARG A 717 -5.10 -15.93 21.65
N ALA A 718 -5.60 -17.06 22.13
CA ALA A 718 -5.13 -18.39 21.73
C ALA A 718 -5.54 -18.79 20.31
N GLU A 719 -6.54 -18.15 19.71
CA GLU A 719 -6.96 -18.36 18.32
C GLU A 719 -6.12 -17.53 17.32
N LEU A 720 -5.49 -16.44 17.79
CA LEU A 720 -4.76 -15.49 16.98
C LEU A 720 -3.33 -15.97 16.73
N THR A 721 -2.80 -15.65 15.53
CA THR A 721 -1.38 -15.80 15.24
C THR A 721 -0.56 -14.68 15.88
N ASN A 722 0.75 -14.88 16.01
CA ASN A 722 1.65 -13.82 16.47
C ASN A 722 1.61 -12.59 15.53
N ASP A 723 1.39 -12.80 14.23
CA ASP A 723 1.21 -11.71 13.26
C ASP A 723 -0.06 -10.91 13.54
N ASP A 724 -1.19 -11.59 13.85
CA ASP A 724 -2.44 -10.91 14.21
C ASP A 724 -2.28 -10.08 15.49
N ILE A 725 -1.60 -10.62 16.50
CA ILE A 725 -1.33 -9.91 17.75
C ILE A 725 -0.47 -8.67 17.49
N SER A 726 0.65 -8.83 16.76
CA SER A 726 1.55 -7.71 16.43
C SER A 726 0.85 -6.64 15.61
N ARG A 727 -0.05 -7.01 14.71
CA ARG A 727 -0.86 -6.08 13.92
C ARG A 727 -1.90 -5.35 14.74
N ALA A 728 -2.55 -6.03 15.69
CA ALA A 728 -3.46 -5.39 16.62
C ALA A 728 -2.74 -4.37 17.50
N GLU A 729 -1.52 -4.68 17.96
CA GLU A 729 -0.65 -3.75 18.69
C GLU A 729 -0.31 -2.52 17.82
N LYS A 730 0.04 -2.76 16.55
CA LYS A 730 0.29 -1.67 15.59
C LYS A 730 -0.97 -0.86 15.31
N ALA A 731 -2.14 -1.49 15.15
CA ALA A 731 -3.42 -0.82 14.98
C ALA A 731 -3.73 0.10 16.17
N HIS A 732 -3.54 -0.39 17.39
CA HIS A 732 -3.67 0.43 18.60
C HIS A 732 -2.74 1.64 18.60
N SER A 733 -1.46 1.43 18.26
CA SER A 733 -0.46 2.49 18.13
C SER A 733 -0.87 3.55 17.10
N ILE A 734 -1.39 3.14 15.94
CA ILE A 734 -1.86 4.04 14.89
C ILE A 734 -3.05 4.86 15.38
N ILE A 735 -4.10 4.19 15.91
CA ILE A 735 -5.31 4.84 16.38
C ILE A 735 -4.99 5.89 17.45
N THR A 736 -4.20 5.49 18.44
CA THR A 736 -3.83 6.40 19.55
C THR A 736 -2.94 7.55 19.09
N SER A 737 -2.05 7.32 18.12
CA SER A 737 -1.25 8.38 17.51
C SER A 737 -2.09 9.37 16.73
N VAL A 738 -3.07 8.91 15.97
CA VAL A 738 -3.94 9.75 15.15
C VAL A 738 -4.91 10.55 16.04
N VAL A 739 -5.56 9.88 16.99
CA VAL A 739 -6.60 10.51 17.82
C VAL A 739 -6.00 11.34 18.95
N PHE A 740 -4.98 10.84 19.64
CA PHE A 740 -4.42 11.48 20.85
C PHE A 740 -3.05 12.15 20.61
N GLY A 741 -2.50 12.08 19.39
CA GLY A 741 -1.21 12.66 19.06
C GLY A 741 0.01 11.86 19.51
N ASN A 742 -0.17 10.71 20.17
CA ASN A 742 0.90 9.84 20.64
C ASN A 742 0.51 8.36 20.59
N SER A 743 1.48 7.50 20.25
CA SER A 743 1.35 6.06 20.35
C SER A 743 1.31 5.63 21.81
N MET A 744 0.24 4.95 22.21
CA MET A 744 0.13 4.34 23.53
C MET A 744 0.53 2.87 23.47
N ASP A 745 1.13 2.36 24.55
CA ASP A 745 1.43 0.95 24.68
C ASP A 745 0.12 0.14 24.77
N VAL A 746 0.05 -0.97 24.03
CA VAL A 746 -1.14 -1.79 23.97
C VAL A 746 -1.46 -2.45 25.33
N SER A 747 -0.48 -2.64 26.21
CA SER A 747 -0.71 -3.16 27.57
C SER A 747 -1.59 -2.23 28.42
N ALA A 748 -1.68 -0.94 28.04
CA ALA A 748 -2.54 0.06 28.68
C ALA A 748 -3.85 0.28 27.92
N VAL A 749 -4.19 -0.61 26.97
CA VAL A 749 -5.41 -0.48 26.16
C VAL A 749 -6.64 -0.39 27.05
N LYS A 750 -7.54 0.52 26.67
CA LYS A 750 -8.85 0.65 27.33
C LYS A 750 -9.92 0.03 26.46
N GLU A 751 -10.94 -0.55 27.10
CA GLU A 751 -12.14 -1.00 26.41
C GLU A 751 -12.76 0.14 25.59
N ARG A 752 -12.80 1.33 26.19
CA ARG A 752 -13.22 2.57 25.56
C ARG A 752 -12.38 3.73 26.07
N TYR A 753 -11.90 4.55 25.16
CA TYR A 753 -11.26 5.83 25.49
C TYR A 753 -12.29 6.93 25.48
N TYR A 754 -12.36 7.71 26.54
CA TYR A 754 -13.29 8.83 26.68
C TYR A 754 -12.56 10.16 26.63
N PHE A 755 -13.20 11.21 26.15
CA PHE A 755 -12.70 12.56 26.20
C PHE A 755 -13.87 13.54 26.40
N THR A 756 -13.68 14.54 27.26
CA THR A 756 -14.70 15.53 27.59
C THR A 756 -14.72 16.68 26.57
N SER A 757 -15.83 17.40 26.51
CA SER A 757 -16.01 18.53 25.62
C SER A 757 -15.15 19.76 25.98
N ASP A 758 -14.45 19.78 27.13
CA ASP A 758 -13.68 20.93 27.62
C ASP A 758 -12.39 21.18 26.84
N GLY A 759 -12.29 20.71 25.61
CA GLY A 759 -11.19 21.06 24.73
C GLY A 759 -10.44 19.85 24.17
N PHE A 760 -11.15 18.82 23.72
CA PHE A 760 -10.56 17.83 22.85
C PHE A 760 -10.48 18.40 21.45
N LEU A 761 -9.47 19.21 21.25
CA LEU A 761 -9.09 19.61 19.90
C LEU A 761 -8.24 18.51 19.29
N ARG A 762 -8.41 18.28 17.99
CA ARG A 762 -7.40 17.61 17.18
C ARG A 762 -6.06 18.13 17.67
N GLN A 763 -5.22 17.21 18.18
CA GLN A 763 -3.96 17.61 18.82
C GLN A 763 -3.06 18.29 17.78
N LYS A 764 -3.35 19.55 17.49
CA LYS A 764 -2.55 20.43 16.66
C LYS A 764 -1.31 20.61 17.43
N THR A 765 -0.76 20.34 18.32
CA THR A 765 0.51 20.50 19.00
C THR A 765 0.39 20.64 20.52
N LYS A 766 0.81 19.66 21.25
CA LYS A 766 1.34 19.92 22.59
C LYS A 766 2.59 20.75 22.44
N ALA A 767 2.79 21.73 23.33
CA ALA A 767 4.05 22.42 23.48
C ALA A 767 5.19 21.37 23.49
N LEU A 768 6.31 21.72 22.85
CA LEU A 768 7.50 20.87 22.87
C LEU A 768 7.95 20.68 24.32
N GLU A 769 8.34 19.45 24.70
CA GLU A 769 9.15 19.28 25.88
C GLU A 769 10.51 19.90 25.64
N MET A 770 10.77 20.97 26.38
CA MET A 770 11.97 21.77 26.21
C MET A 770 13.09 21.23 27.07
N THR A 771 14.21 20.97 26.42
CA THR A 771 15.48 20.66 27.07
C THR A 771 16.31 21.93 27.26
N ASP A 772 17.30 21.91 28.15
CA ASP A 772 18.23 23.03 28.35
C ASP A 772 18.91 23.47 27.04
N ARG A 773 19.19 22.50 26.16
CA ARG A 773 19.77 22.77 24.84
C ARG A 773 18.80 23.59 23.96
N MET A 774 17.52 23.27 23.98
CA MET A 774 16.49 23.98 23.20
C MET A 774 16.26 25.40 23.74
N TYR A 775 16.24 25.59 25.07
CA TYR A 775 16.18 26.92 25.69
C TYR A 775 17.40 27.79 25.34
N GLY A 776 18.54 27.18 25.10
CA GLY A 776 19.74 27.88 24.67
C GLY A 776 19.84 28.11 23.16
N SER A 777 18.86 27.70 22.34
CA SER A 777 18.91 27.81 20.87
C SER A 777 18.79 29.27 20.40
N THR A 778 19.35 29.54 19.24
CA THR A 778 19.30 30.85 18.57
C THR A 778 17.87 31.28 18.31
N LEU A 779 17.02 30.37 17.78
CA LEU A 779 15.62 30.68 17.52
C LEU A 779 14.84 31.00 18.80
N TYR A 780 15.00 30.18 19.87
CA TYR A 780 14.29 30.44 21.13
C TYR A 780 14.69 31.80 21.71
N GLY A 781 15.99 32.09 21.77
CA GLY A 781 16.49 33.37 22.26
C GLY A 781 16.02 34.58 21.44
N ALA A 782 16.00 34.42 20.11
CA ALA A 782 15.52 35.48 19.21
C ALA A 782 14.02 35.77 19.39
N VAL A 783 13.19 34.71 19.41
CA VAL A 783 11.73 34.84 19.64
C VAL A 783 11.45 35.37 21.04
N SER A 784 12.14 34.88 22.08
CA SER A 784 11.98 35.33 23.46
C SER A 784 12.23 36.81 23.60
N SER A 785 13.24 37.37 22.90
CA SER A 785 13.66 38.77 22.99
C SER A 785 12.88 39.74 22.10
N ALA A 786 12.08 39.26 21.16
CA ALA A 786 11.32 40.11 20.22
C ALA A 786 9.88 40.35 20.73
N ASP A 787 9.35 41.56 20.60
CA ASP A 787 7.95 41.86 20.91
C ASP A 787 7.02 41.37 19.80
N LYS A 788 7.43 41.59 18.55
CA LYS A 788 6.71 41.17 17.34
C LYS A 788 7.56 40.29 16.49
N VAL A 789 7.04 39.12 16.14
CA VAL A 789 7.70 38.11 15.29
C VAL A 789 6.88 37.89 14.03
N CYS A 790 7.56 37.87 12.87
CA CYS A 790 6.91 37.51 11.63
C CYS A 790 7.68 36.30 11.00
N PHE A 791 6.97 35.21 10.85
CA PHE A 791 7.44 34.06 10.05
C PHE A 791 7.14 34.31 8.59
N VAL A 792 8.16 34.20 7.74
CA VAL A 792 8.07 34.41 6.28
C VAL A 792 8.56 33.17 5.60
N GLY A 793 7.69 32.47 4.83
CA GLY A 793 8.10 31.20 4.26
C GLY A 793 7.19 30.63 3.19
N ASP A 794 7.46 29.41 2.85
CA ASP A 794 6.74 28.62 1.85
C ASP A 794 5.61 27.78 2.47
N SER A 795 5.19 26.68 1.79
CA SER A 795 4.08 25.83 2.23
C SER A 795 4.29 25.16 3.59
N VAL A 796 5.54 24.87 3.96
CA VAL A 796 5.87 24.27 5.25
C VAL A 796 5.65 25.28 6.38
N THR A 797 5.98 26.56 6.13
CA THR A 797 5.73 27.65 7.07
C THR A 797 4.28 28.15 7.04
N GLU A 798 3.60 28.12 5.89
CA GLU A 798 2.17 28.41 5.77
C GLU A 798 1.32 27.45 6.62
N GLY A 799 1.70 26.17 6.63
CA GLY A 799 1.06 25.12 7.42
C GLY A 799 -0.17 24.49 6.79
N THR A 800 -0.77 25.08 5.75
CA THR A 800 -1.99 24.56 5.12
C THR A 800 -1.81 23.11 4.65
N LYS A 801 -0.67 22.79 4.05
CA LYS A 801 -0.33 21.44 3.61
C LYS A 801 0.24 20.52 4.71
N ASN A 802 0.44 21.03 5.91
CA ASN A 802 0.88 20.28 7.08
C ASN A 802 -0.31 19.82 7.95
N GLY A 803 -1.49 19.67 7.40
CA GLY A 803 -2.71 19.46 8.18
C GLY A 803 -3.18 20.71 8.94
N GLY A 804 -2.99 21.89 8.35
CA GLY A 804 -3.41 23.18 8.92
C GLY A 804 -2.48 23.72 10.00
N THR A 805 -1.28 23.16 10.20
CA THR A 805 -0.37 23.48 11.31
C THR A 805 1.00 23.93 10.81
N PRO A 806 1.40 25.20 11.01
CA PRO A 806 2.76 25.66 10.72
C PRO A 806 3.83 24.87 11.49
N TRP A 807 5.01 24.65 10.88
CA TRP A 807 6.09 23.95 11.56
C TRP A 807 6.52 24.60 12.89
N TYR A 808 6.31 25.89 13.08
CA TYR A 808 6.70 26.66 14.26
C TYR A 808 5.62 26.73 15.35
N GLU A 809 4.41 26.25 15.12
CA GLU A 809 3.31 26.31 16.10
C GLU A 809 3.68 25.73 17.48
N PRO A 810 4.47 24.62 17.61
CA PRO A 810 4.94 24.18 18.92
C PRO A 810 5.86 25.17 19.61
N ILE A 811 6.56 26.02 18.85
CA ILE A 811 7.44 27.07 19.39
C ILE A 811 6.59 28.28 19.80
N GLU A 812 5.59 28.67 19.00
CA GLU A 812 4.63 29.70 19.32
C GLU A 812 3.91 29.42 20.64
N ALA A 813 3.53 28.14 20.85
CA ALA A 813 2.87 27.70 22.08
C ALA A 813 3.71 27.94 23.37
N LEU A 814 5.03 28.13 23.26
CA LEU A 814 5.93 28.46 24.38
C LEU A 814 5.84 29.94 24.77
N PHE A 815 5.24 30.78 23.95
CA PHE A 815 5.22 32.22 24.11
C PHE A 815 3.80 32.78 24.11
N PRO A 816 2.92 32.35 25.01
CA PRO A 816 1.53 32.83 25.04
C PRO A 816 1.48 34.34 25.24
N GLY A 817 0.76 35.00 24.35
CA GLY A 817 0.61 36.49 24.39
C GLY A 817 1.65 37.27 23.59
N LYS A 818 2.59 36.63 22.89
CA LYS A 818 3.46 37.31 21.90
C LYS A 818 2.69 37.64 20.62
N ASP A 819 3.02 38.76 20.00
CA ASP A 819 2.50 39.14 18.68
C ASP A 819 3.27 38.41 17.60
N ILE A 820 2.75 37.24 17.22
CA ILE A 820 3.34 36.36 16.19
C ILE A 820 2.46 36.36 14.95
N SER A 821 3.03 36.68 13.81
CA SER A 821 2.37 36.70 12.51
C SER A 821 3.02 35.77 11.51
N ASN A 822 2.25 35.30 10.54
CA ASN A 822 2.69 34.43 9.47
C ASN A 822 2.40 35.06 8.11
N PHE A 823 3.43 35.35 7.33
CA PHE A 823 3.30 35.73 5.94
C PHE A 823 4.00 34.67 5.09
N SER A 824 3.25 33.66 4.70
CA SER A 824 3.76 32.51 3.95
C SER A 824 2.76 32.10 2.88
N LYS A 825 3.26 31.43 1.83
CA LYS A 825 2.42 31.00 0.72
C LYS A 825 2.89 29.66 0.13
N GLY A 826 1.97 28.72 -0.01
CA GLY A 826 2.25 27.44 -0.64
C GLY A 826 2.79 27.60 -2.06
N GLY A 827 3.91 26.94 -2.37
CA GLY A 827 4.54 26.97 -3.68
C GLY A 827 5.29 28.27 -4.01
N CYS A 828 5.43 29.20 -3.08
CA CYS A 828 6.11 30.47 -3.34
C CYS A 828 7.64 30.31 -3.39
N THR A 829 8.27 31.30 -3.99
CA THR A 829 9.71 31.53 -4.07
C THR A 829 10.08 32.83 -3.37
N VAL A 830 11.37 33.11 -3.21
CA VAL A 830 11.82 34.39 -2.66
C VAL A 830 11.36 35.58 -3.50
N SER A 831 11.20 35.40 -4.82
CA SER A 831 10.65 36.41 -5.72
C SER A 831 9.23 36.79 -5.37
N TYR A 832 8.38 35.81 -5.01
CA TYR A 832 7.02 36.07 -4.56
C TYR A 832 6.99 36.95 -3.29
N MET A 833 7.94 36.76 -2.37
CA MET A 833 8.05 37.59 -1.16
C MET A 833 8.44 39.02 -1.50
N LEU A 834 9.32 39.21 -2.45
CA LEU A 834 9.73 40.53 -2.95
C LEU A 834 8.59 41.26 -3.65
N ASP A 835 7.81 40.56 -4.47
CA ASP A 835 6.66 41.12 -5.20
C ASP A 835 5.50 41.49 -4.26
N ASN A 836 5.41 40.88 -3.09
CA ASN A 836 4.37 41.12 -2.10
C ASN A 836 4.91 41.78 -0.81
N ILE A 837 6.04 42.43 -0.89
CA ILE A 837 6.75 43.01 0.24
C ILE A 837 5.86 43.90 1.13
N ASP A 838 4.96 44.68 0.52
CA ASP A 838 4.08 45.61 1.23
C ASP A 838 3.08 44.93 2.15
N GLN A 839 2.75 43.68 1.86
CA GLN A 839 1.82 42.88 2.66
C GLN A 839 2.48 42.18 3.86
N ILE A 840 3.82 42.09 3.90
CA ILE A 840 4.55 41.50 5.03
C ILE A 840 4.47 42.48 6.21
N PRO A 841 3.96 42.10 7.39
CA PRO A 841 3.86 42.98 8.55
C PRO A 841 5.22 43.48 9.04
N ALA A 842 5.26 44.67 9.63
CA ALA A 842 6.44 45.15 10.33
C ALA A 842 6.65 44.35 11.63
N ALA A 843 7.85 43.84 11.86
CA ALA A 843 8.20 43.00 13.01
C ALA A 843 9.56 43.40 13.60
N ASN A 844 9.82 42.97 14.86
CA ASN A 844 11.14 43.09 15.50
C ASN A 844 12.07 41.92 15.13
N LEU A 845 11.47 40.78 14.79
CA LEU A 845 12.18 39.61 14.32
C LEU A 845 11.46 39.06 13.10
N TYR A 846 12.21 38.87 12.02
CA TYR A 846 11.77 38.08 10.86
C TYR A 846 12.47 36.73 10.87
N VAL A 847 11.71 35.65 10.88
CA VAL A 847 12.17 34.28 10.69
C VAL A 847 11.85 33.89 9.26
N ILE A 848 12.90 33.82 8.42
CA ILE A 848 12.78 33.63 6.97
C ILE A 848 13.09 32.18 6.64
N ALA A 849 12.06 31.44 6.22
CA ALA A 849 12.11 30.02 5.85
C ALA A 849 11.54 29.79 4.43
N VAL A 850 12.00 30.58 3.47
CA VAL A 850 11.65 30.49 2.05
C VAL A 850 12.86 30.04 1.25
N GLY A 851 12.64 29.21 0.23
CA GLY A 851 13.73 28.73 -0.63
C GLY A 851 13.51 27.31 -1.14
N THR A 852 12.69 26.54 -0.51
CA THR A 852 12.41 25.16 -0.93
C THR A 852 11.96 25.07 -2.39
N ASN A 853 11.11 25.99 -2.83
CA ASN A 853 10.63 26.04 -4.21
C ASN A 853 11.63 26.70 -5.17
N ASP A 854 12.59 27.45 -4.64
CA ASP A 854 13.70 28.04 -5.41
C ASP A 854 14.74 26.98 -5.76
N VAL A 855 14.99 26.05 -4.84
CA VAL A 855 15.94 24.92 -5.00
C VAL A 855 15.41 23.84 -5.94
N ARG A 856 14.08 23.64 -6.00
CA ARG A 856 13.45 22.53 -6.73
C ARG A 856 13.32 22.84 -8.21
N TYR A 857 13.59 21.86 -9.06
CA TYR A 857 13.30 21.93 -10.50
C TYR A 857 11.79 21.81 -10.72
N ARG A 858 11.23 22.73 -11.53
CA ARG A 858 9.81 22.71 -11.91
C ARG A 858 9.71 22.62 -13.42
N ASN A 859 9.14 21.55 -13.95
CA ASN A 859 8.79 21.35 -15.37
C ASN A 859 9.91 21.53 -16.38
N GLU A 860 11.06 22.06 -15.97
CA GLU A 860 12.26 22.25 -16.76
C GLU A 860 13.43 21.54 -16.07
N LYS A 861 14.40 21.09 -16.81
CA LYS A 861 15.58 20.40 -16.24
C LYS A 861 16.62 21.35 -15.65
N THR A 862 16.17 22.51 -15.20
CA THR A 862 17.04 23.55 -14.65
C THR A 862 16.41 24.17 -13.41
N CYS A 863 17.25 24.55 -12.46
CA CYS A 863 16.82 25.26 -11.27
C CYS A 863 16.29 26.67 -11.64
N ALA A 864 15.32 27.17 -10.89
CA ALA A 864 14.73 28.49 -11.16
C ALA A 864 15.74 29.64 -11.05
N MET A 865 16.79 29.50 -10.21
CA MET A 865 17.89 30.43 -10.08
C MET A 865 19.12 29.71 -9.50
N THR A 866 20.30 30.37 -9.59
CA THR A 866 21.52 29.85 -8.93
C THR A 866 21.50 30.12 -7.43
N SER A 867 22.33 29.46 -6.66
CA SER A 867 22.48 29.68 -5.24
C SER A 867 22.95 31.10 -4.91
N GLU A 868 23.78 31.73 -5.77
CA GLU A 868 24.20 33.12 -5.62
C GLU A 868 23.05 34.10 -5.85
N GLU A 869 22.23 33.87 -6.89
CA GLU A 869 21.06 34.71 -7.17
C GLU A 869 20.00 34.58 -6.07
N TYR A 870 19.80 33.37 -5.53
CA TYR A 870 18.93 33.13 -4.41
C TYR A 870 19.35 33.95 -3.18
N VAL A 871 20.63 33.90 -2.80
CA VAL A 871 21.18 34.67 -1.66
C VAL A 871 21.07 36.18 -1.91
N LYS A 872 21.34 36.64 -3.13
CA LYS A 872 21.19 38.04 -3.50
C LYS A 872 19.75 38.53 -3.32
N ARG A 873 18.76 37.73 -3.73
CA ARG A 873 17.33 38.04 -3.54
C ARG A 873 16.92 38.01 -2.07
N LEU A 874 17.47 37.11 -1.28
CA LEU A 874 17.24 37.12 0.18
C LEU A 874 17.83 38.36 0.84
N ASN A 875 19.00 38.83 0.38
CA ASN A 875 19.55 40.13 0.85
C ASN A 875 18.63 41.30 0.47
N GLU A 876 18.11 41.34 -0.77
CA GLU A 876 17.15 42.33 -1.20
C GLU A 876 15.88 42.30 -0.34
N LEU A 877 15.35 41.13 -0.04
CA LEU A 877 14.21 40.93 0.86
C LEU A 877 14.51 41.51 2.26
N LYS A 878 15.66 41.17 2.82
CA LYS A 878 16.13 41.68 4.13
C LYS A 878 16.20 43.19 4.14
N GLU A 879 16.82 43.83 3.12
CA GLU A 879 16.95 45.29 3.04
C GLU A 879 15.58 45.96 2.97
N LYS A 880 14.64 45.45 2.19
CA LYS A 880 13.29 45.96 2.11
C LYS A 880 12.52 45.80 3.41
N LEU A 881 12.69 44.67 4.12
CA LEU A 881 12.09 44.46 5.43
C LEU A 881 12.72 45.36 6.51
N SER A 882 14.04 45.61 6.43
CA SER A 882 14.74 46.54 7.32
C SER A 882 14.23 47.97 7.14
N SER A 883 13.75 48.37 5.97
CA SER A 883 13.13 49.66 5.75
C SER A 883 11.80 49.83 6.49
N LYS A 884 11.10 48.76 6.84
CA LYS A 884 9.87 48.77 7.65
C LYS A 884 10.15 48.90 9.15
N ASN A 885 11.29 48.39 9.60
CA ASN A 885 11.78 48.48 10.95
C ASN A 885 13.32 48.40 10.96
N ALA A 886 13.99 49.52 11.14
CA ALA A 886 15.46 49.61 11.11
C ALA A 886 16.16 48.78 12.21
N ASN A 887 15.46 48.43 13.27
CA ASN A 887 15.98 47.61 14.37
C ASN A 887 15.57 46.15 14.27
N ALA A 888 14.97 45.72 13.15
CA ALA A 888 14.57 44.34 12.94
C ALA A 888 15.79 43.39 12.91
N LYS A 889 15.65 42.29 13.61
CA LYS A 889 16.56 41.17 13.54
C LYS A 889 16.09 40.14 12.51
N PHE A 890 17.02 39.38 11.94
CA PHE A 890 16.74 38.37 10.92
C PHE A 890 17.34 37.04 11.30
N LEU A 891 16.53 36.01 11.24
CA LEU A 891 16.96 34.62 11.35
C LEU A 891 16.56 33.91 10.06
N PHE A 892 17.51 33.28 9.41
CA PHE A 892 17.31 32.52 8.18
C PHE A 892 17.33 31.02 8.48
N ILE A 893 16.39 30.30 7.90
CA ILE A 893 16.32 28.84 7.94
C ILE A 893 16.67 28.30 6.56
N ALA A 894 17.52 27.29 6.48
CA ALA A 894 17.86 26.61 5.23
C ALA A 894 16.61 26.08 4.51
N PRO A 895 16.57 26.10 3.18
CA PRO A 895 15.49 25.51 2.40
C PRO A 895 15.21 24.07 2.86
N TRP A 896 13.95 23.74 3.09
CA TRP A 896 13.55 22.42 3.54
C TRP A 896 13.92 21.34 2.51
N PHE A 897 14.40 20.20 2.97
CA PHE A 897 14.71 19.09 2.09
C PHE A 897 13.45 18.34 1.67
N SER A 898 13.54 17.58 0.57
CA SER A 898 12.46 16.75 0.03
C SER A 898 12.91 15.29 -0.04
N THR A 899 11.98 14.36 0.14
CA THR A 899 12.23 12.92 -0.05
C THR A 899 12.19 12.55 -1.54
N ASP A 900 12.52 11.31 -1.88
CA ASP A 900 12.50 10.74 -3.24
C ASP A 900 11.13 10.74 -3.92
N GLY A 901 10.06 10.96 -3.15
CA GLY A 901 8.68 11.03 -3.66
C GLY A 901 8.25 12.39 -4.21
N ASP A 902 9.16 13.31 -4.54
CA ASP A 902 8.80 14.63 -5.08
C ASP A 902 8.29 14.54 -6.54
N PRO A 903 6.96 14.68 -6.79
CA PRO A 903 6.39 14.57 -8.12
C PRO A 903 6.66 15.78 -9.00
N TYR A 904 7.20 16.88 -8.44
CA TYR A 904 7.46 18.14 -9.12
C TYR A 904 8.93 18.29 -9.51
N SER A 905 9.79 17.36 -9.08
CA SER A 905 11.20 17.38 -9.44
C SER A 905 11.50 16.40 -10.57
N PRO A 906 12.08 16.87 -11.68
CA PRO A 906 12.48 16.00 -12.79
C PRO A 906 13.88 15.37 -12.59
N ILE A 907 14.55 15.66 -11.47
CA ILE A 907 15.90 15.19 -11.15
C ILE A 907 15.89 14.11 -10.06
N SER A 908 17.00 13.39 -9.95
CA SER A 908 17.17 12.35 -8.95
C SER A 908 17.18 12.91 -7.52
N TYR A 909 16.89 12.06 -6.57
CA TYR A 909 16.95 12.42 -5.16
C TYR A 909 18.34 12.94 -4.74
N ASP A 910 19.40 12.30 -5.22
CA ASP A 910 20.78 12.73 -4.91
C ASP A 910 21.09 14.14 -5.46
N GLU A 911 20.57 14.48 -6.63
CA GLU A 911 20.70 15.83 -7.18
C GLU A 911 19.88 16.85 -6.38
N ILE A 912 18.66 16.48 -5.91
CA ILE A 912 17.88 17.35 -5.02
C ILE A 912 18.62 17.62 -3.72
N VAL A 913 19.23 16.59 -3.13
CA VAL A 913 20.04 16.73 -1.91
C VAL A 913 21.24 17.61 -2.14
N ALA A 914 21.99 17.39 -3.23
CA ALA A 914 23.18 18.20 -3.56
C ALA A 914 22.83 19.68 -3.76
N LEU A 915 21.72 19.99 -4.45
CA LEU A 915 21.24 21.36 -4.62
C LEU A 915 20.78 21.97 -3.29
N ASN A 916 20.04 21.23 -2.48
CA ASN A 916 19.64 21.71 -1.16
C ASN A 916 20.85 22.03 -0.27
N GLU A 917 21.90 21.23 -0.35
CA GLU A 917 23.18 21.47 0.36
C GLU A 917 23.91 22.69 -0.19
N GLU A 918 23.97 22.86 -1.53
CA GLU A 918 24.57 24.02 -2.18
C GLU A 918 23.90 25.33 -1.74
N TYR A 919 22.56 25.41 -1.82
CA TYR A 919 21.81 26.58 -1.39
C TYR A 919 21.91 26.86 0.10
N SER A 920 21.89 25.80 0.91
CA SER A 920 22.07 25.90 2.36
C SER A 920 23.47 26.43 2.71
N ALA A 921 24.52 25.96 2.05
CA ALA A 921 25.89 26.42 2.25
C ALA A 921 26.09 27.89 1.78
N ALA A 922 25.48 28.26 0.64
CA ALA A 922 25.53 29.65 0.18
C ALA A 922 24.83 30.61 1.14
N LEU A 923 23.68 30.22 1.69
CA LEU A 923 22.94 30.98 2.68
C LEU A 923 23.71 31.07 4.01
N GLU A 924 24.29 29.96 4.48
CA GLU A 924 25.11 29.93 5.67
C GLU A 924 26.30 30.91 5.58
N LYS A 925 27.02 30.84 4.45
CA LYS A 925 28.14 31.76 4.18
C LYS A 925 27.68 33.21 4.21
N TYR A 926 26.57 33.52 3.52
CA TYR A 926 26.01 34.88 3.53
C TYR A 926 25.65 35.36 4.95
N CYS A 927 24.99 34.51 5.72
CA CYS A 927 24.61 34.87 7.10
C CYS A 927 25.85 35.08 7.99
N LYS A 928 26.87 34.24 7.84
CA LYS A 928 28.13 34.39 8.57
C LYS A 928 28.87 35.67 8.21
N ASP A 929 29.00 35.97 6.91
CA ASP A 929 29.69 37.15 6.41
C ASP A 929 29.00 38.48 6.84
N ASN A 930 27.68 38.42 7.11
CA ASN A 930 26.87 39.57 7.50
C ASN A 930 26.42 39.53 8.98
N SER A 931 26.94 38.65 9.80
CA SER A 931 26.61 38.50 11.22
C SER A 931 25.09 38.31 11.46
N LEU A 932 24.42 37.55 10.60
CA LEU A 932 23.01 37.21 10.68
C LEU A 932 22.81 35.84 11.34
N MET A 933 21.66 35.63 11.94
CA MET A 933 21.30 34.33 12.52
C MET A 933 20.92 33.33 11.41
N TYR A 934 21.41 32.10 11.53
CA TYR A 934 21.17 31.02 10.58
C TYR A 934 20.93 29.70 11.29
N VAL A 935 20.02 28.89 10.77
CA VAL A 935 19.75 27.53 11.24
C VAL A 935 19.56 26.60 10.04
N ASN A 936 20.24 25.45 10.04
CA ASN A 936 20.03 24.36 9.09
C ASN A 936 19.49 23.14 9.81
N ALA A 937 18.17 22.94 9.72
CA ALA A 937 17.49 21.81 10.32
C ALA A 937 17.58 20.50 9.50
N ASN A 938 17.99 20.57 8.23
CA ASN A 938 17.95 19.43 7.30
C ASN A 938 18.79 18.23 7.76
N PRO A 939 20.00 18.36 8.29
CA PRO A 939 20.75 17.20 8.77
C PRO A 939 20.01 16.43 9.86
N TYR A 940 19.38 17.14 10.79
CA TYR A 940 18.57 16.52 11.84
C TYR A 940 17.34 15.81 11.27
N ILE A 941 16.59 16.48 10.39
CA ILE A 941 15.38 15.93 9.77
C ILE A 941 15.73 14.71 8.90
N ARG A 942 16.81 14.76 8.10
CA ARG A 942 17.27 13.64 7.27
C ARG A 942 17.71 12.43 8.09
N ASN A 943 18.23 12.64 9.28
CA ASN A 943 18.60 11.53 10.18
C ASN A 943 17.39 10.77 10.71
N VAL A 944 16.25 11.45 10.84
CA VAL A 944 14.98 10.84 11.28
C VAL A 944 14.17 10.30 10.09
N LEU A 945 14.09 11.08 9.02
CA LEU A 945 13.37 10.72 7.80
C LEU A 945 14.35 10.08 6.81
N SER A 946 14.12 8.84 6.44
CA SER A 946 14.87 8.18 5.37
C SER A 946 14.63 8.85 4.00
N VAL A 947 15.31 8.36 2.96
CA VAL A 947 15.09 8.78 1.56
C VAL A 947 13.61 8.74 1.17
N LYS A 948 12.87 7.74 1.65
CA LYS A 948 11.46 7.55 1.32
C LYS A 948 10.55 8.36 2.25
N THR A 949 9.41 8.79 1.72
CA THR A 949 8.39 9.47 2.50
C THR A 949 7.89 8.57 3.64
N ASP A 950 8.19 8.97 4.88
CA ASP A 950 7.69 8.30 6.08
C ASP A 950 6.39 8.98 6.54
N ARG A 951 5.28 8.27 6.35
CA ARG A 951 3.93 8.75 6.71
C ARG A 951 3.71 8.94 8.20
N THR A 952 4.61 8.43 9.06
CA THR A 952 4.62 8.75 10.49
C THR A 952 4.83 10.25 10.73
N TYR A 953 5.61 10.90 9.87
CA TYR A 953 6.02 12.30 10.02
C TYR A 953 5.55 13.20 8.88
N LEU A 954 5.39 12.68 7.66
CA LEU A 954 5.10 13.45 6.45
C LEU A 954 3.75 13.10 5.84
N LEU A 955 3.05 14.10 5.33
CA LEU A 955 1.85 13.94 4.50
C LEU A 955 2.19 13.62 3.04
N ASP A 956 3.29 14.18 2.54
CA ASP A 956 3.83 13.94 1.21
C ASP A 956 5.38 13.92 1.26
N HIS A 957 6.03 14.21 0.15
CA HIS A 957 7.50 14.21 0.04
C HIS A 957 8.22 15.29 0.88
N ILE A 958 7.50 16.26 1.46
CA ILE A 958 8.11 17.42 2.15
C ILE A 958 7.29 17.96 3.32
N HIS A 959 5.95 17.85 3.30
CA HIS A 959 5.09 18.48 4.28
C HIS A 959 4.98 17.64 5.55
N PRO A 960 5.42 18.15 6.71
CA PRO A 960 5.27 17.46 7.98
C PRO A 960 3.78 17.35 8.35
N ASN A 961 3.37 16.21 8.92
CA ASN A 961 2.02 16.10 9.46
C ASN A 961 1.90 16.83 10.80
N ALA A 962 0.67 17.22 11.14
CA ALA A 962 0.39 18.00 12.36
C ALA A 962 0.70 17.23 13.66
N ALA A 963 0.71 15.90 13.65
CA ALA A 963 0.89 15.08 14.85
C ALA A 963 2.36 14.98 15.29
N LYS A 964 3.21 14.44 14.43
CA LYS A 964 4.62 14.15 14.75
C LYS A 964 5.58 14.98 13.90
N GLY A 965 5.23 15.22 12.64
CA GLY A 965 6.10 15.90 11.70
C GLY A 965 6.38 17.35 12.09
N VAL A 966 5.36 18.11 12.45
CA VAL A 966 5.52 19.49 12.89
C VAL A 966 6.41 19.58 14.13
N LYS A 967 6.26 18.67 15.10
CA LYS A 967 7.15 18.60 16.27
C LYS A 967 8.58 18.27 15.89
N LEU A 968 8.77 17.32 14.94
CA LEU A 968 10.10 16.98 14.44
C LEU A 968 10.79 18.21 13.83
N TYR A 969 10.09 18.96 12.97
CA TYR A 969 10.64 20.16 12.34
C TYR A 969 10.96 21.26 13.36
N SER A 970 10.08 21.49 14.33
CA SER A 970 10.32 22.44 15.42
C SER A 970 11.55 22.03 16.26
N LYS A 971 11.64 20.76 16.69
CA LYS A 971 12.79 20.21 17.41
C LYS A 971 14.10 20.35 16.60
N ALA A 972 14.03 20.03 15.31
CA ALA A 972 15.18 20.12 14.41
C ALA A 972 15.74 21.55 14.37
N VAL A 973 14.87 22.58 14.24
CA VAL A 973 15.30 23.98 14.25
C VAL A 973 15.87 24.39 15.59
N LEU A 974 15.30 23.94 16.71
CA LEU A 974 15.77 24.27 18.05
C LEU A 974 17.09 23.56 18.45
N LEU A 975 17.43 22.43 17.81
CA LEU A 975 18.59 21.63 18.16
C LEU A 975 19.76 21.78 17.20
N SER A 976 19.55 22.32 16.00
CA SER A 976 20.54 22.29 14.91
C SER A 976 21.56 23.41 14.91
N ASP A 977 21.47 24.40 15.79
CA ASP A 977 22.38 25.55 15.82
C ASP A 977 23.54 25.42 16.79
N LYS A 978 23.77 24.25 17.36
CA LYS A 978 24.76 24.02 18.43
C LYS A 978 25.59 22.75 18.28
N ASP A 979 25.80 22.27 17.06
CA ASP A 979 26.78 21.19 16.83
C ASP A 979 28.16 21.73 16.51
#